data_412f0b60e9d60ab80b1a0e03e1a96117
#
_entry.id   412f0b60e9d60ab80b1a0e03e1a96117
#
_cell.length_a   1.000
_cell.length_b   1.000
_cell.length_c   1.000
_cell.angle_alpha   90.00
_cell.angle_beta   90.00
_cell.angle_gamma   90.00
#
_symmetry.space_group_name_H-M   'P 1'
#
loop_
_entity.id
_entity.type
_entity.pdbx_description
1 polymer ?
#
loop_
_entity_poly.entity_id
_entity_poly.type
_entity_poly.pdbx_seq_one_letter_code
_entity_poly.pdbx_strand_id
1 'polypeptide(L)'
;MNYLFYLVPVAAVVALLFAWYFFRQMMKESEGTVTMKQIAQFVREGAMAYLKQQYRVVVIVFVILALLFTVLAILGVQNSWVPFAFLTGGFFSGLAGFVGMKTATYASARTANAAQRSLNSGLKVAFRSGAVMGLTVVGLGLLDIAIWWIILNAFVDIEGTQKLVFITTTMLTFGMGASTQALFARVGGGIYTKAADVGADLVGKVEAGIPEDDPRNPATIADNVGDNVGDVAGMGADLYESYCGSILATMALGAAAFSGVGVDAQMKAILAPMTIAAIGVALSIIGIYVVRTKEGAGMDELLKSLGRGTNLSSVLIAVATFGIMYLLGMDNWWQLSLSVVTGLVAGVIIGQATEYYTSHSYRPTQKLAESAETGPATVIISGVGLGMLSTAIPVITIAVAILLAYLCANGFDLSFSAQSLSEGLYGIGIAAVGMLSTLGITLATDAYGPIADNAGGNAQMSELDPEVRKRTDVLDALGNTTAATGKGFAIGSAALTGLALLASYIEEIKIGLTHLGKQIVDVAGNTIDAAQATIPDIMAYYHVDLMNPVVLVGVFIGAMMSFLFCGLTMNAVGRAAQSMVTEVRRQFREIKGILTREATPDYARCVEISTKGAQREMLLPSLIAIIVPILVGLILGPAGVMGLLIGGLGSGFVLAVFMSNSGGAWDNAKKYVEEGHLGGKNSEAHKATVTGDTVGDPFKDTSGPSLNILIKLMSMVSIVMAMLTVAIH
;
A
#
# COMPACT_ATOMS: atom_id res chain seq x y z
N MET A 1 -20.56 -19.11 -18.53
CA MET A 1 -19.38 -18.68 -17.73
C MET A 1 -18.14 -19.24 -18.42
N ASN A 2 -17.14 -18.40 -18.75
CA ASN A 2 -15.94 -18.87 -19.43
C ASN A 2 -15.11 -19.76 -18.48
N TYR A 3 -14.59 -20.90 -18.96
CA TYR A 3 -13.82 -21.84 -18.13
C TYR A 3 -12.61 -21.19 -17.43
N LEU A 4 -12.04 -20.14 -18.02
CA LEU A 4 -10.91 -19.40 -17.44
C LEU A 4 -11.26 -18.68 -16.13
N PHE A 5 -12.53 -18.35 -15.88
CA PHE A 5 -12.94 -17.79 -14.59
C PHE A 5 -12.60 -18.72 -13.41
N TYR A 6 -12.70 -20.03 -13.57
CA TYR A 6 -12.43 -20.97 -12.49
C TYR A 6 -10.98 -20.94 -12.00
N LEU A 7 -10.05 -20.39 -12.79
CA LEU A 7 -8.67 -20.15 -12.35
C LEU A 7 -8.62 -19.17 -11.18
N VAL A 8 -9.53 -18.22 -11.10
CA VAL A 8 -9.53 -17.16 -10.06
C VAL A 8 -9.80 -17.73 -8.67
N PRO A 9 -10.92 -18.41 -8.39
CA PRO A 9 -11.17 -19.03 -7.09
C PRO A 9 -10.17 -20.15 -6.78
N VAL A 10 -9.68 -20.89 -7.77
CA VAL A 10 -8.63 -21.92 -7.57
C VAL A 10 -7.33 -21.25 -7.12
N ALA A 11 -6.88 -20.18 -7.78
CA ALA A 11 -5.68 -19.44 -7.38
C ALA A 11 -5.82 -18.84 -5.97
N ALA A 12 -7.00 -18.31 -5.63
CA ALA A 12 -7.29 -17.81 -4.28
C ALA A 12 -7.11 -18.90 -3.22
N VAL A 13 -7.70 -20.06 -3.44
CA VAL A 13 -7.60 -21.21 -2.52
C VAL A 13 -6.14 -21.69 -2.43
N VAL A 14 -5.43 -21.81 -3.55
CA VAL A 14 -4.02 -22.22 -3.59
C VAL A 14 -3.15 -21.23 -2.81
N ALA A 15 -3.34 -19.92 -3.01
CA ALA A 15 -2.63 -18.90 -2.24
C ALA A 15 -2.83 -19.07 -0.73
N LEU A 16 -4.06 -19.23 -0.28
CA LEU A 16 -4.40 -19.38 1.14
C LEU A 16 -3.87 -20.71 1.72
N LEU A 17 -3.88 -21.80 0.94
CA LEU A 17 -3.29 -23.07 1.35
C LEU A 17 -1.77 -22.98 1.51
N PHE A 18 -1.07 -22.28 0.59
CA PHE A 18 0.37 -22.06 0.73
C PHE A 18 0.70 -21.09 1.86
N ALA A 19 -0.12 -20.05 2.09
CA ALA A 19 0.01 -19.20 3.26
C ALA A 19 -0.09 -20.00 4.56
N TRP A 20 -1.10 -20.86 4.68
CA TRP A 20 -1.26 -21.75 5.82
C TRP A 20 -0.10 -22.75 5.95
N TYR A 21 0.40 -23.29 4.84
CA TYR A 21 1.56 -24.20 4.83
C TYR A 21 2.83 -23.51 5.36
N PHE A 22 3.14 -22.29 4.90
CA PHE A 22 4.29 -21.52 5.38
C PHE A 22 4.12 -21.11 6.85
N PHE A 23 2.92 -20.71 7.25
CA PHE A 23 2.60 -20.44 8.64
C PHE A 23 2.86 -21.67 9.54
N ARG A 24 2.39 -22.85 9.11
CA ARG A 24 2.65 -24.11 9.82
C ARG A 24 4.15 -24.45 9.89
N GLN A 25 4.89 -24.17 8.84
CA GLN A 25 6.35 -24.37 8.85
C GLN A 25 7.03 -23.43 9.85
N MET A 26 6.68 -22.15 9.86
CA MET A 26 7.20 -21.17 10.81
C MET A 26 6.88 -21.59 12.25
N MET A 27 5.66 -22.05 12.54
CA MET A 27 5.23 -22.48 13.87
C MET A 27 5.97 -23.72 14.40
N LYS A 28 6.63 -24.50 13.54
CA LYS A 28 7.50 -25.63 13.96
C LYS A 28 8.85 -25.18 14.53
N GLU A 29 9.29 -23.96 14.20
CA GLU A 29 10.52 -23.41 14.77
C GLU A 29 10.27 -22.99 16.22
N SER A 30 11.29 -23.19 17.07
CA SER A 30 11.22 -22.80 18.49
C SER A 30 11.29 -21.28 18.64
N GLU A 31 10.59 -20.74 19.62
CA GLU A 31 10.73 -19.33 20.02
C GLU A 31 12.00 -19.06 20.86
N GLY A 32 12.79 -20.08 21.17
CA GLY A 32 14.03 -19.95 21.90
C GLY A 32 13.86 -20.01 23.43
N THR A 33 14.59 -19.16 24.16
CA THR A 33 14.68 -19.14 25.61
C THR A 33 13.37 -18.66 26.28
N VAL A 34 13.28 -18.79 27.60
CA VAL A 34 12.13 -18.29 28.38
C VAL A 34 11.97 -16.78 28.21
N THR A 35 13.08 -16.04 28.25
CA THR A 35 13.09 -14.57 28.08
C THR A 35 12.60 -14.19 26.68
N MET A 36 13.08 -14.83 25.61
CA MET A 36 12.62 -14.58 24.24
C MET A 36 11.10 -14.77 24.11
N LYS A 37 10.56 -15.83 24.73
CA LYS A 37 9.11 -16.10 24.72
C LYS A 37 8.33 -15.03 25.46
N GLN A 38 8.86 -14.55 26.60
CA GLN A 38 8.25 -13.51 27.42
C GLN A 38 8.14 -12.17 26.64
N ILE A 39 9.24 -11.75 26.01
CA ILE A 39 9.29 -10.55 25.17
C ILE A 39 8.30 -10.68 24.01
N ALA A 40 8.34 -11.79 23.27
CA ALA A 40 7.40 -12.04 22.18
C ALA A 40 5.93 -12.03 22.66
N GLN A 41 5.66 -12.48 23.89
CA GLN A 41 4.33 -12.43 24.47
C GLN A 41 3.89 -11.00 24.74
N PHE A 42 4.74 -10.13 25.30
CA PHE A 42 4.43 -8.71 25.52
C PHE A 42 4.11 -8.00 24.19
N VAL A 43 4.89 -8.27 23.13
CA VAL A 43 4.62 -7.72 21.79
C VAL A 43 3.28 -8.20 21.25
N ARG A 44 2.96 -9.51 21.36
CA ARG A 44 1.66 -10.07 20.93
C ARG A 44 0.48 -9.44 21.66
N GLU A 45 0.59 -9.30 22.99
CA GLU A 45 -0.47 -8.70 23.80
C GLU A 45 -0.68 -7.23 23.45
N GLY A 46 0.41 -6.47 23.29
CA GLY A 46 0.34 -5.08 22.86
C GLY A 46 -0.29 -4.90 21.48
N ALA A 47 0.15 -5.70 20.50
CA ALA A 47 -0.39 -5.66 19.13
C ALA A 47 -1.88 -6.03 19.09
N MET A 48 -2.30 -7.04 19.84
CA MET A 48 -3.71 -7.44 19.93
C MET A 48 -4.56 -6.37 20.64
N ALA A 49 -4.04 -5.74 21.69
CA ALA A 49 -4.72 -4.66 22.40
C ALA A 49 -4.94 -3.45 21.47
N TYR A 50 -3.92 -3.07 20.71
CA TYR A 50 -4.02 -2.01 19.71
C TYR A 50 -5.06 -2.33 18.64
N LEU A 51 -4.98 -3.49 17.96
CA LEU A 51 -5.91 -3.86 16.90
C LEU A 51 -7.36 -3.94 17.39
N LYS A 52 -7.59 -4.49 18.58
CA LYS A 52 -8.93 -4.53 19.17
C LYS A 52 -9.51 -3.12 19.33
N GLN A 53 -8.71 -2.18 19.77
CA GLN A 53 -9.14 -0.80 19.92
C GLN A 53 -9.33 -0.10 18.56
N GLN A 54 -8.42 -0.30 17.62
CA GLN A 54 -8.53 0.25 16.27
C GLN A 54 -9.78 -0.25 15.56
N TYR A 55 -10.03 -1.56 15.56
CA TYR A 55 -11.21 -2.12 14.90
C TYR A 55 -12.52 -1.64 15.54
N ARG A 56 -12.53 -1.37 16.86
CA ARG A 56 -13.70 -0.75 17.48
C ARG A 56 -14.02 0.63 16.90
N VAL A 57 -13.01 1.47 16.70
CA VAL A 57 -13.19 2.81 16.09
C VAL A 57 -13.61 2.68 14.64
N VAL A 58 -12.93 1.82 13.88
CA VAL A 58 -13.23 1.59 12.46
C VAL A 58 -14.65 1.06 12.26
N VAL A 59 -15.10 0.09 13.07
CA VAL A 59 -16.48 -0.44 13.00
C VAL A 59 -17.52 0.66 13.18
N ILE A 60 -17.29 1.62 14.08
CA ILE A 60 -18.20 2.77 14.26
C ILE A 60 -18.30 3.57 12.95
N VAL A 61 -17.16 3.90 12.33
CA VAL A 61 -17.14 4.62 11.04
C VAL A 61 -17.83 3.80 9.95
N PHE A 62 -17.57 2.50 9.88
CA PHE A 62 -18.20 1.61 8.89
C PHE A 62 -19.72 1.51 9.06
N VAL A 63 -20.21 1.45 10.29
CA VAL A 63 -21.65 1.45 10.57
C VAL A 63 -22.28 2.76 10.10
N ILE A 64 -21.66 3.90 10.40
CA ILE A 64 -22.17 5.22 9.98
C ILE A 64 -22.23 5.31 8.46
N LEU A 65 -21.16 4.94 7.76
CA LEU A 65 -21.12 4.98 6.29
C LEU A 65 -22.08 3.96 5.65
N ALA A 66 -22.16 2.76 6.18
CA ALA A 66 -23.10 1.75 5.68
C ALA A 66 -24.57 2.19 5.84
N LEU A 67 -24.90 2.85 6.96
CA LEU A 67 -26.23 3.45 7.15
C LEU A 67 -26.47 4.58 6.14
N LEU A 68 -25.49 5.45 5.90
CA LEU A 68 -25.58 6.49 4.88
C LEU A 68 -25.87 5.88 3.50
N PHE A 69 -25.09 4.88 3.07
CA PHE A 69 -25.31 4.22 1.77
C PHE A 69 -26.64 3.49 1.70
N THR A 70 -27.11 2.92 2.81
CA THR A 70 -28.43 2.28 2.86
C THR A 70 -29.53 3.32 2.66
N VAL A 71 -29.42 4.51 3.28
CA VAL A 71 -30.38 5.61 3.07
C VAL A 71 -30.36 6.08 1.62
N LEU A 72 -29.17 6.27 1.03
CA LEU A 72 -29.04 6.67 -0.38
C LEU A 72 -29.62 5.62 -1.33
N ALA A 73 -29.47 4.34 -1.02
CA ALA A 73 -30.07 3.24 -1.79
C ALA A 73 -31.61 3.24 -1.70
N ILE A 74 -32.18 3.48 -0.51
CA ILE A 74 -33.64 3.60 -0.31
C ILE A 74 -34.19 4.81 -1.07
N LEU A 75 -33.45 5.92 -1.14
CA LEU A 75 -33.82 7.12 -1.90
C LEU A 75 -33.65 6.94 -3.43
N GLY A 76 -33.13 5.80 -3.89
CA GLY A 76 -32.92 5.52 -5.32
C GLY A 76 -31.76 6.26 -5.97
N VAL A 77 -30.91 6.90 -5.17
CA VAL A 77 -29.69 7.61 -5.65
C VAL A 77 -28.41 6.78 -5.46
N GLN A 78 -28.55 5.52 -5.11
CA GLN A 78 -27.44 4.57 -4.99
C GLN A 78 -27.93 3.14 -5.21
N ASN A 79 -27.03 2.28 -5.69
CA ASN A 79 -27.29 0.86 -5.87
C ASN A 79 -27.44 0.13 -4.53
N SER A 80 -28.47 -0.74 -4.42
CA SER A 80 -28.79 -1.47 -3.18
C SER A 80 -27.71 -2.46 -2.71
N TRP A 81 -26.77 -2.85 -3.59
CA TRP A 81 -25.66 -3.75 -3.25
C TRP A 81 -24.47 -3.02 -2.58
N VAL A 82 -24.40 -1.69 -2.73
CA VAL A 82 -23.24 -0.89 -2.26
C VAL A 82 -22.98 -1.00 -0.76
N PRO A 83 -23.98 -0.93 0.14
CA PRO A 83 -23.73 -1.09 1.58
C PRO A 83 -23.05 -2.43 1.92
N PHE A 84 -23.46 -3.50 1.26
CA PHE A 84 -22.89 -4.84 1.49
C PHE A 84 -21.47 -4.95 0.91
N ALA A 85 -21.26 -4.46 -0.30
CA ALA A 85 -19.95 -4.45 -0.93
C ALA A 85 -18.94 -3.65 -0.10
N PHE A 86 -19.34 -2.47 0.37
CA PHE A 86 -18.53 -1.64 1.26
C PHE A 86 -18.09 -2.39 2.54
N LEU A 87 -19.03 -3.08 3.21
CA LEU A 87 -18.72 -3.82 4.43
C LEU A 87 -17.78 -5.00 4.19
N THR A 88 -17.98 -5.77 3.11
CA THR A 88 -17.10 -6.91 2.79
C THR A 88 -15.69 -6.47 2.43
N GLY A 89 -15.52 -5.42 1.63
CA GLY A 89 -14.21 -4.89 1.29
C GLY A 89 -13.41 -4.47 2.53
N GLY A 90 -14.06 -3.77 3.46
CA GLY A 90 -13.44 -3.42 4.74
C GLY A 90 -13.10 -4.64 5.61
N PHE A 91 -13.98 -5.63 5.65
CA PHE A 91 -13.75 -6.87 6.40
C PHE A 91 -12.53 -7.64 5.88
N PHE A 92 -12.44 -7.90 4.58
CA PHE A 92 -11.33 -8.65 4.00
C PHE A 92 -10.00 -7.89 4.09
N SER A 93 -10.02 -6.56 3.90
CA SER A 93 -8.83 -5.70 4.11
C SER A 93 -8.33 -5.77 5.56
N GLY A 94 -9.24 -5.64 6.53
CA GLY A 94 -8.91 -5.77 7.94
C GLY A 94 -8.40 -7.18 8.31
N LEU A 95 -9.01 -8.23 7.72
CA LEU A 95 -8.57 -9.62 7.92
C LEU A 95 -7.16 -9.86 7.37
N ALA A 96 -6.82 -9.29 6.22
CA ALA A 96 -5.48 -9.39 5.65
C ALA A 96 -4.44 -8.77 6.59
N GLY A 97 -4.69 -7.55 7.10
CA GLY A 97 -3.84 -6.91 8.09
C GLY A 97 -3.71 -7.70 9.40
N PHE A 98 -4.83 -8.25 9.90
CA PHE A 98 -4.83 -9.08 11.12
C PHE A 98 -3.97 -10.34 10.98
N VAL A 99 -4.12 -11.08 9.87
CA VAL A 99 -3.33 -12.30 9.63
C VAL A 99 -1.86 -11.98 9.49
N GLY A 100 -1.53 -10.88 8.79
CA GLY A 100 -0.15 -10.40 8.65
C GLY A 100 0.48 -10.10 10.01
N MET A 101 -0.15 -9.24 10.83
CA MET A 101 0.32 -8.89 12.17
C MET A 101 0.48 -10.12 13.07
N LYS A 102 -0.53 -10.99 13.07
CA LYS A 102 -0.46 -12.23 13.86
C LYS A 102 0.72 -13.09 13.45
N THR A 103 0.98 -13.22 12.16
CA THR A 103 2.11 -13.98 11.64
C THR A 103 3.44 -13.36 12.07
N ALA A 104 3.59 -12.05 11.90
CA ALA A 104 4.81 -11.33 12.25
C ALA A 104 5.15 -11.43 13.75
N THR A 105 4.17 -11.25 14.63
CA THR A 105 4.36 -11.38 16.09
C THR A 105 4.73 -12.79 16.55
N TYR A 106 4.40 -13.82 15.78
CA TYR A 106 4.85 -15.19 16.02
C TYR A 106 6.20 -15.50 15.36
N ALA A 107 6.56 -14.76 14.29
CA ALA A 107 7.77 -15.02 13.52
C ALA A 107 9.02 -14.41 14.13
N SER A 108 8.95 -13.24 14.77
CA SER A 108 10.12 -12.47 15.22
C SER A 108 11.05 -13.24 16.15
N ALA A 109 10.53 -13.77 17.26
CA ALA A 109 11.34 -14.58 18.19
C ALA A 109 11.87 -15.87 17.53
N ARG A 110 11.09 -16.51 16.64
CA ARG A 110 11.52 -17.67 15.88
C ARG A 110 12.64 -17.35 14.91
N THR A 111 12.60 -16.18 14.30
CA THR A 111 13.66 -15.65 13.43
C THR A 111 14.93 -15.41 14.22
N ALA A 112 14.85 -14.76 15.39
CA ALA A 112 15.98 -14.54 16.28
C ALA A 112 16.60 -15.87 16.73
N ASN A 113 15.78 -16.83 17.13
CA ASN A 113 16.27 -18.17 17.51
C ASN A 113 16.89 -18.94 16.35
N ALA A 114 16.35 -18.79 15.13
CA ALA A 114 16.93 -19.40 13.93
C ALA A 114 18.27 -18.73 13.56
N ALA A 115 18.41 -17.42 13.77
CA ALA A 115 19.64 -16.68 13.55
C ALA A 115 20.78 -17.08 14.49
N GLN A 116 20.49 -17.71 15.65
CA GLN A 116 21.52 -18.32 16.48
C GLN A 116 22.28 -19.43 15.73
N ARG A 117 21.59 -20.19 14.89
CA ARG A 117 22.19 -21.26 14.08
C ARG A 117 22.98 -20.73 12.90
N SER A 118 22.35 -19.85 12.10
CA SER A 118 22.98 -19.22 10.95
C SER A 118 22.13 -18.06 10.41
N LEU A 119 22.76 -17.14 9.67
CA LEU A 119 22.12 -16.06 8.95
C LEU A 119 21.05 -16.59 7.97
N ASN A 120 21.37 -17.62 7.21
CA ASN A 120 20.46 -18.23 6.24
C ASN A 120 19.22 -18.86 6.90
N SER A 121 19.38 -19.45 8.09
CA SER A 121 18.25 -19.98 8.86
C SER A 121 17.31 -18.87 9.30
N GLY A 122 17.83 -17.74 9.79
CA GLY A 122 17.06 -16.55 10.14
C GLY A 122 16.31 -15.97 8.94
N LEU A 123 17.02 -15.74 7.82
CA LEU A 123 16.42 -15.26 6.57
C LEU A 123 15.26 -16.15 6.11
N LYS A 124 15.45 -17.47 6.13
CA LYS A 124 14.43 -18.41 5.67
C LYS A 124 13.15 -18.36 6.51
N VAL A 125 13.27 -18.20 7.83
CA VAL A 125 12.11 -18.08 8.72
C VAL A 125 11.40 -16.75 8.49
N ALA A 126 12.13 -15.63 8.47
CA ALA A 126 11.57 -14.31 8.28
C ALA A 126 10.89 -14.15 6.90
N PHE A 127 11.58 -14.55 5.82
CA PHE A 127 11.07 -14.44 4.46
C PHE A 127 9.83 -15.32 4.21
N ARG A 128 9.81 -16.55 4.72
CA ARG A 128 8.63 -17.41 4.62
C ARG A 128 7.45 -16.88 5.42
N SER A 129 7.72 -16.22 6.54
CA SER A 129 6.70 -15.55 7.32
C SER A 129 6.14 -14.33 6.59
N GLY A 130 6.99 -13.55 5.91
CA GLY A 130 6.56 -12.51 4.99
C GLY A 130 5.71 -13.06 3.83
N ALA A 131 6.07 -14.24 3.30
CA ALA A 131 5.29 -14.91 2.25
C ALA A 131 3.88 -15.33 2.72
N VAL A 132 3.68 -15.64 4.00
CA VAL A 132 2.32 -15.84 4.56
C VAL A 132 1.46 -14.62 4.32
N MET A 133 1.99 -13.44 4.61
CA MET A 133 1.26 -12.20 4.41
C MET A 133 0.98 -11.93 2.92
N GLY A 134 2.01 -12.03 2.06
CA GLY A 134 1.85 -11.79 0.63
C GLY A 134 0.79 -12.69 0.00
N LEU A 135 0.83 -13.98 0.29
CA LEU A 135 -0.14 -14.95 -0.22
C LEU A 135 -1.53 -14.80 0.40
N THR A 136 -1.62 -14.36 1.66
CA THR A 136 -2.91 -14.05 2.30
C THR A 136 -3.58 -12.87 1.62
N VAL A 137 -2.86 -11.79 1.35
CA VAL A 137 -3.40 -10.59 0.71
C VAL A 137 -3.94 -10.91 -0.69
N VAL A 138 -3.13 -11.54 -1.55
CA VAL A 138 -3.57 -11.87 -2.92
C VAL A 138 -4.66 -12.94 -2.93
N GLY A 139 -4.60 -13.91 -2.00
CA GLY A 139 -5.60 -14.97 -1.87
C GLY A 139 -6.96 -14.43 -1.41
N LEU A 140 -7.00 -13.59 -0.38
CA LEU A 140 -8.24 -12.96 0.08
C LEU A 140 -8.80 -11.99 -0.96
N GLY A 141 -7.94 -11.24 -1.67
CA GLY A 141 -8.37 -10.32 -2.73
C GLY A 141 -9.07 -11.06 -3.88
N LEU A 142 -8.45 -12.12 -4.40
CA LEU A 142 -9.06 -12.93 -5.45
C LEU A 142 -10.31 -13.68 -4.97
N LEU A 143 -10.35 -14.08 -3.71
CA LEU A 143 -11.51 -14.75 -3.13
C LEU A 143 -12.71 -13.79 -3.06
N ASP A 144 -12.51 -12.56 -2.59
CA ASP A 144 -13.55 -11.54 -2.49
C ASP A 144 -14.10 -11.18 -3.88
N ILE A 145 -13.21 -10.94 -4.85
CA ILE A 145 -13.56 -10.71 -6.25
C ILE A 145 -14.38 -11.87 -6.81
N ALA A 146 -13.96 -13.13 -6.60
CA ALA A 146 -14.65 -14.30 -7.09
C ALA A 146 -16.04 -14.46 -6.45
N ILE A 147 -16.17 -14.25 -5.15
CA ILE A 147 -17.43 -14.32 -4.42
C ILE A 147 -18.42 -13.29 -4.97
N TRP A 148 -18.01 -12.03 -5.08
CA TRP A 148 -18.87 -10.97 -5.61
C TRP A 148 -19.27 -11.21 -7.06
N TRP A 149 -18.34 -11.66 -7.90
CA TRP A 149 -18.63 -12.02 -9.28
C TRP A 149 -19.71 -13.11 -9.38
N ILE A 150 -19.62 -14.17 -8.57
CA ILE A 150 -20.59 -15.27 -8.56
C ILE A 150 -21.95 -14.78 -8.05
N ILE A 151 -21.98 -14.02 -6.94
CA ILE A 151 -23.21 -13.51 -6.34
C ILE A 151 -23.95 -12.60 -7.33
N LEU A 152 -23.27 -11.59 -7.87
CA LEU A 152 -23.93 -10.64 -8.74
C LEU A 152 -24.37 -11.26 -10.06
N ASN A 153 -23.61 -12.20 -10.64
CA ASN A 153 -24.07 -12.93 -11.81
C ASN A 153 -25.34 -13.77 -11.56
N ALA A 154 -25.49 -14.31 -10.34
CA ALA A 154 -26.64 -15.13 -9.96
C ALA A 154 -27.90 -14.31 -9.64
N PHE A 155 -27.74 -13.13 -9.03
CA PHE A 155 -28.87 -12.36 -8.47
C PHE A 155 -29.23 -11.09 -9.23
N VAL A 156 -28.39 -10.61 -10.15
CA VAL A 156 -28.69 -9.43 -10.96
C VAL A 156 -29.52 -9.86 -12.18
N ASP A 157 -30.75 -9.39 -12.22
CA ASP A 157 -31.74 -9.69 -13.28
C ASP A 157 -31.72 -8.57 -14.35
N ILE A 158 -30.60 -8.38 -14.99
CA ILE A 158 -30.38 -7.48 -16.12
C ILE A 158 -29.82 -8.35 -17.26
N GLU A 159 -30.13 -8.06 -18.51
CA GLU A 159 -29.63 -8.82 -19.63
C GLU A 159 -28.64 -8.02 -20.50
N GLY A 160 -27.84 -8.74 -21.28
CA GLY A 160 -26.95 -8.15 -22.29
C GLY A 160 -25.72 -7.47 -21.71
N THR A 161 -25.21 -6.49 -22.46
CA THR A 161 -23.98 -5.74 -22.13
C THR A 161 -24.15 -4.88 -20.87
N GLN A 162 -25.35 -4.42 -20.57
CA GLN A 162 -25.66 -3.61 -19.40
C GLN A 162 -25.51 -4.39 -18.09
N LYS A 163 -25.76 -5.70 -18.10
CA LYS A 163 -25.54 -6.56 -16.93
C LYS A 163 -24.09 -6.52 -16.48
N LEU A 164 -23.15 -6.65 -17.41
CA LEU A 164 -21.73 -6.72 -17.11
C LEU A 164 -21.18 -5.38 -16.60
N VAL A 165 -21.66 -4.27 -17.19
CA VAL A 165 -21.34 -2.93 -16.68
C VAL A 165 -21.85 -2.77 -15.25
N PHE A 166 -23.13 -3.10 -14.98
CA PHE A 166 -23.72 -3.00 -13.65
C PHE A 166 -22.97 -3.86 -12.60
N ILE A 167 -22.60 -5.10 -12.96
CA ILE A 167 -21.86 -6.00 -12.05
C ILE A 167 -20.49 -5.40 -11.73
N THR A 168 -19.72 -4.97 -12.71
CA THR A 168 -18.34 -4.49 -12.50
C THR A 168 -18.30 -3.17 -11.75
N THR A 169 -19.22 -2.24 -12.01
CA THR A 169 -19.32 -0.98 -11.26
C THR A 169 -19.81 -1.22 -9.82
N THR A 170 -20.74 -2.15 -9.61
CA THR A 170 -21.13 -2.57 -8.26
C THR A 170 -19.95 -3.17 -7.51
N MET A 171 -19.21 -4.07 -8.13
CA MET A 171 -18.01 -4.66 -7.52
C MET A 171 -16.96 -3.60 -7.18
N LEU A 172 -16.79 -2.57 -7.99
CA LEU A 172 -15.83 -1.49 -7.72
C LEU A 172 -16.09 -0.80 -6.38
N THR A 173 -17.35 -0.76 -5.92
CA THR A 173 -17.71 -0.11 -4.65
C THR A 173 -17.19 -0.82 -3.41
N PHE A 174 -16.88 -2.13 -3.44
CA PHE A 174 -16.20 -2.76 -2.32
C PHE A 174 -14.77 -2.22 -2.11
N GLY A 175 -14.15 -1.71 -3.18
CA GLY A 175 -12.88 -1.01 -3.10
C GLY A 175 -12.91 0.19 -2.13
N MET A 176 -14.02 0.90 -2.01
CA MET A 176 -14.16 1.97 -1.02
C MET A 176 -14.06 1.46 0.42
N GLY A 177 -14.67 0.32 0.71
CA GLY A 177 -14.56 -0.32 2.04
C GLY A 177 -13.11 -0.72 2.34
N ALA A 178 -12.45 -1.35 1.37
CA ALA A 178 -11.03 -1.72 1.48
C ALA A 178 -10.14 -0.50 1.67
N SER A 179 -10.32 0.57 0.87
CA SER A 179 -9.56 1.82 0.99
C SER A 179 -9.77 2.53 2.32
N THR A 180 -11.02 2.56 2.82
CA THR A 180 -11.33 3.15 4.12
C THR A 180 -10.62 2.39 5.24
N GLN A 181 -10.72 1.07 5.28
CA GLN A 181 -10.02 0.23 6.25
C GLN A 181 -8.50 0.40 6.16
N ALA A 182 -7.95 0.41 4.95
CA ALA A 182 -6.52 0.58 4.71
C ALA A 182 -6.00 1.92 5.23
N LEU A 183 -6.75 3.01 4.99
CA LEU A 183 -6.35 4.34 5.45
C LEU A 183 -6.30 4.41 6.98
N PHE A 184 -7.36 3.95 7.67
CA PHE A 184 -7.36 3.91 9.13
C PHE A 184 -6.24 3.02 9.69
N ALA A 185 -5.99 1.86 9.07
CA ALA A 185 -4.92 0.96 9.48
C ALA A 185 -3.54 1.60 9.29
N ARG A 186 -3.30 2.23 8.13
CA ARG A 186 -1.99 2.81 7.79
C ARG A 186 -1.69 4.08 8.58
N VAL A 187 -2.65 5.00 8.67
CA VAL A 187 -2.49 6.24 9.45
C VAL A 187 -2.39 5.95 10.95
N GLY A 188 -3.30 5.15 11.48
CA GLY A 188 -3.31 4.80 12.90
C GLY A 188 -2.08 3.99 13.30
N GLY A 189 -1.72 2.98 12.52
CA GLY A 189 -0.51 2.17 12.72
C GLY A 189 0.76 3.00 12.63
N GLY A 190 0.89 3.85 11.61
CA GLY A 190 2.06 4.72 11.42
C GLY A 190 2.23 5.76 12.54
N ILE A 191 1.14 6.37 13.02
CA ILE A 191 1.19 7.28 14.18
C ILE A 191 1.61 6.51 15.43
N TYR A 192 1.10 5.30 15.65
CA TYR A 192 1.47 4.46 16.78
C TYR A 192 2.97 4.14 16.78
N THR A 193 3.45 3.57 15.65
CA THR A 193 4.83 3.12 15.47
C THR A 193 5.79 4.29 15.69
N LYS A 194 5.57 5.39 14.98
CA LYS A 194 6.52 6.51 15.04
C LYS A 194 6.45 7.33 16.32
N ALA A 195 5.35 7.29 17.05
CA ALA A 195 5.32 7.84 18.41
C ALA A 195 6.16 7.02 19.39
N ALA A 196 6.15 5.69 19.27
CA ALA A 196 6.94 4.79 20.09
C ALA A 196 8.43 4.88 19.75
N ASP A 197 8.76 4.81 18.47
CA ASP A 197 10.11 4.89 17.92
C ASP A 197 10.81 6.21 18.29
N VAL A 198 10.19 7.37 18.03
CA VAL A 198 10.70 8.68 18.45
C VAL A 198 10.93 8.74 19.97
N GLY A 199 10.03 8.17 20.76
CA GLY A 199 10.17 8.09 22.23
C GLY A 199 11.37 7.22 22.65
N ALA A 200 11.55 6.08 21.97
CA ALA A 200 12.66 5.16 22.22
C ALA A 200 13.99 5.79 21.80
N ASP A 201 14.06 6.40 20.64
CA ASP A 201 15.29 6.92 20.05
C ASP A 201 15.77 8.20 20.74
N LEU A 202 14.92 9.23 20.84
CA LEU A 202 15.34 10.50 21.43
C LEU A 202 15.74 10.37 22.90
N VAL A 203 14.96 9.65 23.68
CA VAL A 203 15.24 9.56 25.12
C VAL A 203 16.22 8.42 25.42
N GLY A 204 16.09 7.27 24.77
CA GLY A 204 16.96 6.13 24.98
C GLY A 204 18.36 6.32 24.37
N LYS A 205 18.44 6.51 23.07
CA LYS A 205 19.73 6.60 22.36
C LYS A 205 20.43 7.93 22.55
N VAL A 206 19.71 9.06 22.41
CA VAL A 206 20.34 10.39 22.40
C VAL A 206 20.52 10.94 23.81
N GLU A 207 19.51 10.88 24.69
CA GLU A 207 19.59 11.46 26.03
C GLU A 207 20.23 10.51 27.06
N ALA A 208 19.78 9.26 27.12
CA ALA A 208 20.28 8.28 28.09
C ALA A 208 21.52 7.52 27.62
N GLY A 209 21.85 7.55 26.33
CA GLY A 209 23.02 6.88 25.75
C GLY A 209 22.98 5.34 25.86
N ILE A 210 21.80 4.74 25.94
CA ILE A 210 21.62 3.28 25.98
C ILE A 210 21.48 2.74 24.55
N PRO A 211 21.91 1.49 24.29
CA PRO A 211 21.78 0.87 22.98
C PRO A 211 20.33 0.80 22.49
N GLU A 212 20.16 0.67 21.19
CA GLU A 212 18.89 0.35 20.56
C GLU A 212 18.33 -0.97 21.10
N ASP A 213 17.02 -1.05 21.27
CA ASP A 213 16.33 -2.23 21.84
C ASP A 213 16.81 -2.67 23.23
N ASP A 214 17.42 -1.79 23.99
CA ASP A 214 17.86 -2.14 25.36
C ASP A 214 16.63 -2.35 26.27
N PRO A 215 16.58 -3.44 27.06
CA PRO A 215 15.45 -3.71 27.96
C PRO A 215 15.22 -2.66 29.03
N ARG A 216 16.17 -1.75 29.27
CA ARG A 216 16.00 -0.59 30.14
C ARG A 216 15.13 0.51 29.57
N ASN A 217 14.95 0.52 28.23
CA ASN A 217 14.13 1.55 27.58
C ASN A 217 12.64 1.20 27.68
N PRO A 218 11.82 2.03 28.34
CA PRO A 218 10.39 1.75 28.52
C PRO A 218 9.60 1.67 27.21
N ALA A 219 10.06 2.33 26.14
CA ALA A 219 9.37 2.39 24.87
C ALA A 219 9.66 1.21 23.94
N THR A 220 10.71 0.38 24.18
CA THR A 220 11.13 -0.69 23.28
C THR A 220 10.01 -1.69 22.92
N ILE A 221 9.19 -2.11 23.90
CA ILE A 221 8.05 -3.00 23.58
C ILE A 221 7.00 -2.28 22.75
N ALA A 222 6.73 -1.00 23.03
CA ALA A 222 5.77 -0.23 22.23
C ALA A 222 6.27 -0.04 20.80
N ASP A 223 7.56 0.14 20.60
CA ASP A 223 8.22 0.25 19.30
C ASP A 223 8.08 -1.07 18.51
N ASN A 224 8.49 -2.19 19.06
CA ASN A 224 8.29 -3.51 18.47
C ASN A 224 6.81 -3.85 18.17
N VAL A 225 5.87 -3.39 18.99
CA VAL A 225 4.43 -3.49 18.69
C VAL A 225 4.09 -2.65 17.47
N GLY A 226 4.67 -1.46 17.37
CA GLY A 226 4.48 -0.51 16.30
C GLY A 226 4.74 -1.11 14.93
N ASP A 227 5.92 -1.72 14.73
CA ASP A 227 6.29 -2.36 13.47
C ASP A 227 5.27 -3.41 13.03
N ASN A 228 4.74 -4.18 13.97
CA ASN A 228 3.73 -5.20 13.67
C ASN A 228 2.37 -4.59 13.29
N VAL A 229 1.96 -3.47 13.88
CA VAL A 229 0.65 -2.88 13.62
C VAL A 229 0.69 -1.81 12.53
N GLY A 230 1.78 -1.05 12.40
CA GLY A 230 1.99 -0.02 11.38
C GLY A 230 2.49 -0.60 10.07
N ASP A 231 3.65 -1.26 10.13
CA ASP A 231 4.36 -1.69 8.93
C ASP A 231 3.89 -3.06 8.42
N VAL A 232 3.34 -3.92 9.25
CA VAL A 232 2.77 -5.18 8.77
C VAL A 232 1.26 -5.08 8.57
N ALA A 233 0.46 -4.79 9.61
CA ALA A 233 -0.99 -4.78 9.47
C ALA A 233 -1.49 -3.65 8.58
N GLY A 234 -0.93 -2.44 8.70
CA GLY A 234 -1.25 -1.29 7.86
C GLY A 234 -0.92 -1.52 6.39
N MET A 235 0.27 -2.07 6.11
CA MET A 235 0.70 -2.40 4.76
C MET A 235 -0.13 -3.52 4.14
N GLY A 236 -0.52 -4.54 4.92
CA GLY A 236 -1.38 -5.62 4.43
C GLY A 236 -2.74 -5.13 3.96
N ALA A 237 -3.35 -4.24 4.72
CA ALA A 237 -4.61 -3.61 4.34
C ALA A 237 -4.46 -2.71 3.10
N ASP A 238 -3.38 -1.92 3.00
CA ASP A 238 -3.06 -1.04 1.87
C ASP A 238 -2.85 -1.84 0.57
N LEU A 239 -2.04 -2.88 0.61
CA LEU A 239 -1.75 -3.66 -0.58
C LEU A 239 -2.90 -4.59 -0.99
N TYR A 240 -3.74 -5.03 -0.04
CA TYR A 240 -5.03 -5.65 -0.36
C TYR A 240 -5.91 -4.69 -1.18
N GLU A 241 -6.05 -3.47 -0.73
CA GLU A 241 -6.82 -2.43 -1.41
C GLU A 241 -6.25 -2.12 -2.79
N SER A 242 -4.92 -1.95 -2.91
CA SER A 242 -4.25 -1.69 -4.19
C SER A 242 -4.47 -2.81 -5.20
N TYR A 243 -4.38 -4.06 -4.75
CA TYR A 243 -4.57 -5.24 -5.58
C TYR A 243 -6.01 -5.36 -6.08
N CYS A 244 -6.97 -5.31 -5.17
CA CYS A 244 -8.38 -5.37 -5.54
C CYS A 244 -8.81 -4.17 -6.38
N GLY A 245 -8.42 -2.96 -5.98
CA GLY A 245 -8.79 -1.73 -6.67
C GLY A 245 -8.31 -1.69 -8.12
N SER A 246 -7.09 -2.15 -8.40
CA SER A 246 -6.58 -2.23 -9.78
C SER A 246 -7.34 -3.23 -10.64
N ILE A 247 -7.63 -4.41 -10.11
CA ILE A 247 -8.40 -5.45 -10.82
C ILE A 247 -9.82 -4.95 -11.11
N LEU A 248 -10.50 -4.39 -10.10
CA LEU A 248 -11.88 -3.93 -10.22
C LEU A 248 -12.03 -2.73 -11.15
N ALA A 249 -11.14 -1.74 -11.05
CA ALA A 249 -11.14 -0.60 -11.97
C ALA A 249 -10.93 -1.06 -13.41
N THR A 250 -10.01 -2.00 -13.64
CA THR A 250 -9.74 -2.56 -14.96
C THR A 250 -10.93 -3.38 -15.49
N MET A 251 -11.61 -4.15 -14.62
CA MET A 251 -12.82 -4.88 -14.99
C MET A 251 -13.93 -3.91 -15.42
N ALA A 252 -14.15 -2.83 -14.66
CA ALA A 252 -15.17 -1.82 -14.97
C ALA A 252 -14.86 -1.10 -16.30
N LEU A 253 -13.61 -0.71 -16.52
CA LEU A 253 -13.18 -0.12 -17.80
C LEU A 253 -13.31 -1.10 -18.97
N GLY A 254 -12.97 -2.38 -18.77
CA GLY A 254 -13.15 -3.41 -19.80
C GLY A 254 -14.61 -3.63 -20.15
N ALA A 255 -15.50 -3.66 -19.16
CA ALA A 255 -16.94 -3.75 -19.38
C ALA A 255 -17.47 -2.54 -20.17
N ALA A 256 -16.99 -1.34 -19.87
CA ALA A 256 -17.40 -0.11 -20.55
C ALA A 256 -16.83 -0.02 -21.97
N ALA A 257 -15.52 -0.23 -22.14
CA ALA A 257 -14.83 -0.08 -23.43
C ALA A 257 -15.35 -1.05 -24.53
N PHE A 258 -15.73 -2.25 -24.13
CA PHE A 258 -16.20 -3.28 -25.07
C PHE A 258 -17.73 -3.47 -25.11
N SER A 259 -18.48 -2.56 -24.45
CA SER A 259 -19.96 -2.62 -24.44
C SER A 259 -20.60 -2.54 -25.83
N GLY A 260 -20.01 -1.75 -26.72
CA GLY A 260 -20.45 -1.60 -28.12
C GLY A 260 -20.05 -2.76 -29.04
N VAL A 261 -19.08 -3.61 -28.63
CA VAL A 261 -18.58 -4.75 -29.44
C VAL A 261 -19.40 -6.01 -29.18
N GLY A 262 -19.89 -6.20 -27.96
CA GLY A 262 -20.77 -7.30 -27.57
C GLY A 262 -20.37 -8.00 -26.27
N VAL A 263 -21.30 -8.83 -25.77
CA VAL A 263 -21.15 -9.50 -24.47
C VAL A 263 -19.91 -10.39 -24.37
N ASP A 264 -19.53 -11.08 -25.47
CA ASP A 264 -18.36 -11.96 -25.48
C ASP A 264 -17.05 -11.16 -25.32
N ALA A 265 -16.91 -10.06 -26.05
CA ALA A 265 -15.74 -9.17 -25.95
C ALA A 265 -15.64 -8.53 -24.55
N GLN A 266 -16.78 -8.05 -24.02
CA GLN A 266 -16.82 -7.55 -22.63
C GLN A 266 -16.39 -8.61 -21.62
N MET A 267 -16.90 -9.83 -21.73
CA MET A 267 -16.57 -10.93 -20.81
C MET A 267 -15.08 -11.23 -20.84
N LYS A 268 -14.46 -11.27 -22.03
CA LYS A 268 -13.02 -11.47 -22.17
C LYS A 268 -12.23 -10.34 -21.52
N ALA A 269 -12.63 -9.09 -21.74
CA ALA A 269 -11.99 -7.92 -21.15
C ALA A 269 -12.11 -7.87 -19.62
N ILE A 270 -13.22 -8.32 -19.05
CA ILE A 270 -13.42 -8.43 -17.60
C ILE A 270 -12.56 -9.57 -17.02
N LEU A 271 -12.46 -10.70 -17.71
CA LEU A 271 -11.69 -11.85 -17.23
C LEU A 271 -10.18 -11.66 -17.32
N ALA A 272 -9.69 -10.82 -18.23
CA ALA A 272 -8.26 -10.60 -18.43
C ALA A 272 -7.53 -10.16 -17.15
N PRO A 273 -7.93 -9.09 -16.44
CA PRO A 273 -7.24 -8.68 -15.21
C PRO A 273 -7.33 -9.74 -14.11
N MET A 274 -8.45 -10.43 -13.97
CA MET A 274 -8.62 -11.50 -12.97
C MET A 274 -7.71 -12.69 -13.25
N THR A 275 -7.58 -13.12 -14.51
CA THR A 275 -6.75 -14.28 -14.89
C THR A 275 -5.26 -13.96 -14.82
N ILE A 276 -4.82 -12.73 -15.18
CA ILE A 276 -3.45 -12.27 -14.98
C ILE A 276 -3.09 -12.32 -13.50
N ALA A 277 -3.94 -11.77 -12.66
CA ALA A 277 -3.76 -11.79 -11.22
C ALA A 277 -3.70 -13.22 -10.65
N ALA A 278 -4.57 -14.12 -11.11
CA ALA A 278 -4.61 -15.52 -10.69
C ALA A 278 -3.31 -16.28 -11.03
N ILE A 279 -2.76 -16.07 -12.24
CA ILE A 279 -1.49 -16.69 -12.63
C ILE A 279 -0.32 -16.04 -11.91
N GLY A 280 -0.40 -14.73 -11.65
CA GLY A 280 0.57 -14.02 -10.81
C GLY A 280 0.77 -14.68 -9.45
N VAL A 281 -0.29 -15.20 -8.84
CA VAL A 281 -0.23 -15.99 -7.59
C VAL A 281 0.63 -17.24 -7.75
N ALA A 282 0.37 -18.06 -8.75
CA ALA A 282 1.11 -19.31 -8.97
C ALA A 282 2.61 -19.04 -9.22
N LEU A 283 2.90 -18.02 -10.03
CA LEU A 283 4.27 -17.65 -10.38
C LEU A 283 5.00 -16.94 -9.23
N SER A 284 4.29 -16.20 -8.37
CA SER A 284 4.84 -15.68 -7.12
C SER A 284 5.24 -16.80 -6.16
N ILE A 285 4.45 -17.88 -6.05
CA ILE A 285 4.79 -19.06 -5.24
C ILE A 285 6.08 -19.69 -5.75
N ILE A 286 6.27 -19.83 -7.05
CA ILE A 286 7.51 -20.35 -7.65
C ILE A 286 8.69 -19.45 -7.27
N GLY A 287 8.54 -18.13 -7.39
CA GLY A 287 9.56 -17.15 -7.01
C GLY A 287 9.96 -17.24 -5.55
N ILE A 288 8.99 -17.42 -4.65
CA ILE A 288 9.26 -17.61 -3.20
C ILE A 288 10.17 -18.81 -2.94
N TYR A 289 10.00 -19.93 -3.66
CA TYR A 289 10.86 -21.10 -3.50
C TYR A 289 12.28 -20.93 -4.06
N VAL A 290 12.49 -20.00 -4.98
CA VAL A 290 13.81 -19.70 -5.59
C VAL A 290 14.69 -18.86 -4.66
N VAL A 291 14.10 -18.11 -3.74
CA VAL A 291 14.86 -17.30 -2.77
C VAL A 291 15.65 -18.22 -1.82
N ARG A 292 16.96 -18.29 -2.06
CA ARG A 292 17.91 -19.09 -1.26
C ARG A 292 19.26 -18.40 -1.25
N THR A 293 19.94 -18.43 -0.11
CA THR A 293 21.30 -17.89 0.07
C THR A 293 22.25 -18.96 0.58
N LYS A 294 23.54 -18.68 0.49
CA LYS A 294 24.61 -19.50 1.06
C LYS A 294 24.96 -19.01 2.47
N GLU A 295 25.55 -19.89 3.29
CA GLU A 295 26.13 -19.48 4.56
C GLU A 295 27.25 -18.47 4.33
N GLY A 296 27.30 -17.40 5.15
CA GLY A 296 28.31 -16.34 5.04
C GLY A 296 28.07 -15.36 3.88
N ALA A 297 26.87 -15.34 3.28
CA ALA A 297 26.51 -14.37 2.25
C ALA A 297 26.55 -12.93 2.79
N GLY A 298 27.15 -12.02 2.05
CA GLY A 298 27.12 -10.58 2.33
C GLY A 298 25.81 -9.92 1.88
N MET A 299 25.62 -8.64 2.22
CA MET A 299 24.42 -7.86 1.90
C MET A 299 24.05 -7.93 0.41
N ASP A 300 25.02 -7.75 -0.49
CA ASP A 300 24.80 -7.80 -1.95
C ASP A 300 24.29 -9.14 -2.43
N GLU A 301 24.77 -10.24 -1.85
CA GLU A 301 24.29 -11.59 -2.22
C GLU A 301 22.89 -11.85 -1.70
N LEU A 302 22.54 -11.30 -0.53
CA LEU A 302 21.21 -11.36 0.06
C LEU A 302 20.21 -10.59 -0.79
N LEU A 303 20.51 -9.33 -1.16
CA LEU A 303 19.69 -8.51 -2.07
C LEU A 303 19.50 -9.22 -3.43
N LYS A 304 20.58 -9.74 -4.02
CA LYS A 304 20.50 -10.49 -5.27
C LYS A 304 19.64 -11.75 -5.15
N SER A 305 19.63 -12.40 -3.99
CA SER A 305 18.81 -13.60 -3.76
C SER A 305 17.31 -13.26 -3.73
N LEU A 306 16.92 -12.20 -3.01
CA LEU A 306 15.54 -11.71 -2.99
C LEU A 306 15.13 -11.22 -4.39
N GLY A 307 15.98 -10.42 -5.04
CA GLY A 307 15.76 -9.92 -6.41
C GLY A 307 15.62 -11.03 -7.45
N ARG A 308 16.31 -12.18 -7.31
CA ARG A 308 16.13 -13.33 -8.21
C ARG A 308 14.71 -13.88 -8.17
N GLY A 309 14.11 -13.98 -6.97
CA GLY A 309 12.73 -14.45 -6.82
C GLY A 309 11.73 -13.52 -7.49
N THR A 310 11.81 -12.21 -7.24
CA THR A 310 10.91 -11.20 -7.80
C THR A 310 11.09 -11.05 -9.31
N ASN A 311 12.34 -10.99 -9.80
CA ASN A 311 12.63 -10.87 -11.23
C ASN A 311 12.21 -12.13 -12.01
N LEU A 312 12.45 -13.32 -11.46
CA LEU A 312 11.98 -14.56 -12.09
C LEU A 312 10.46 -14.58 -12.20
N SER A 313 9.75 -14.23 -11.12
CA SER A 313 8.28 -14.13 -11.15
C SER A 313 7.82 -13.14 -12.21
N SER A 314 8.43 -11.95 -12.29
CA SER A 314 8.09 -10.93 -13.29
C SER A 314 8.28 -11.44 -14.73
N VAL A 315 9.40 -12.10 -15.02
CA VAL A 315 9.67 -12.67 -16.35
C VAL A 315 8.68 -13.78 -16.68
N LEU A 316 8.41 -14.69 -15.73
CA LEU A 316 7.45 -15.77 -15.95
C LEU A 316 6.03 -15.24 -16.18
N ILE A 317 5.61 -14.21 -15.43
CA ILE A 317 4.31 -13.55 -15.61
C ILE A 317 4.25 -12.88 -16.97
N ALA A 318 5.30 -12.15 -17.38
CA ALA A 318 5.37 -11.54 -18.71
C ALA A 318 5.15 -12.57 -19.82
N VAL A 319 5.86 -13.71 -19.76
CA VAL A 319 5.70 -14.79 -20.74
C VAL A 319 4.31 -15.43 -20.66
N ALA A 320 3.83 -15.76 -19.46
CA ALA A 320 2.53 -16.40 -19.27
C ALA A 320 1.37 -15.51 -19.74
N THR A 321 1.50 -14.19 -19.64
CA THR A 321 0.47 -13.25 -20.09
C THR A 321 0.16 -13.38 -21.58
N PHE A 322 1.17 -13.57 -22.45
CA PHE A 322 0.92 -13.80 -23.86
C PHE A 322 0.07 -15.06 -24.12
N GLY A 323 0.36 -16.13 -23.38
CA GLY A 323 -0.44 -17.36 -23.43
C GLY A 323 -1.88 -17.15 -22.95
N ILE A 324 -2.06 -16.42 -21.86
CA ILE A 324 -3.40 -16.16 -21.30
C ILE A 324 -4.24 -15.31 -22.23
N MET A 325 -3.69 -14.20 -22.71
CA MET A 325 -4.41 -13.30 -23.63
C MET A 325 -4.79 -14.01 -24.93
N TYR A 326 -3.91 -14.88 -25.44
CA TYR A 326 -4.22 -15.73 -26.59
C TYR A 326 -5.36 -16.72 -26.28
N LEU A 327 -5.32 -17.39 -25.13
CA LEU A 327 -6.37 -18.35 -24.70
C LEU A 327 -7.73 -17.68 -24.44
N LEU A 328 -7.73 -16.42 -23.98
CA LEU A 328 -8.95 -15.62 -23.85
C LEU A 328 -9.57 -15.31 -25.21
N GLY A 329 -8.79 -15.38 -26.29
CA GLY A 329 -9.26 -15.11 -27.65
C GLY A 329 -9.62 -13.65 -27.88
N MET A 330 -8.84 -12.73 -27.32
CA MET A 330 -8.96 -11.30 -27.59
C MET A 330 -8.28 -10.98 -28.92
N ASP A 331 -8.90 -10.14 -29.75
CA ASP A 331 -8.33 -9.78 -31.04
C ASP A 331 -6.97 -9.10 -30.92
N ASN A 332 -6.82 -8.25 -29.90
CA ASN A 332 -5.60 -7.49 -29.60
C ASN A 332 -4.71 -8.19 -28.54
N TRP A 333 -4.72 -9.52 -28.47
CA TRP A 333 -4.07 -10.27 -27.38
C TRP A 333 -2.59 -9.94 -27.17
N TRP A 334 -1.81 -9.78 -28.22
CA TRP A 334 -0.37 -9.48 -28.12
C TRP A 334 -0.12 -8.03 -27.68
N GLN A 335 -0.95 -7.08 -28.11
CA GLN A 335 -0.88 -5.66 -27.76
C GLN A 335 -1.24 -5.45 -26.30
N LEU A 336 -2.31 -6.07 -25.81
CA LEU A 336 -2.69 -6.06 -24.40
C LEU A 336 -1.63 -6.75 -23.52
N SER A 337 -1.00 -7.82 -24.02
CA SER A 337 0.13 -8.43 -23.33
C SER A 337 1.31 -7.48 -23.18
N LEU A 338 1.59 -6.65 -24.17
CA LEU A 338 2.61 -5.59 -24.06
C LEU A 338 2.23 -4.52 -23.02
N SER A 339 0.95 -4.20 -22.84
CA SER A 339 0.51 -3.29 -21.76
C SER A 339 0.81 -3.89 -20.40
N VAL A 340 0.58 -5.20 -20.17
CA VAL A 340 0.97 -5.90 -18.95
C VAL A 340 2.49 -5.82 -18.73
N VAL A 341 3.26 -6.13 -19.75
CA VAL A 341 4.74 -6.09 -19.70
C VAL A 341 5.22 -4.68 -19.37
N THR A 342 4.58 -3.65 -19.91
CA THR A 342 4.90 -2.25 -19.60
C THR A 342 4.74 -1.97 -18.10
N GLY A 343 3.65 -2.45 -17.49
CA GLY A 343 3.44 -2.33 -16.04
C GLY A 343 4.51 -3.07 -15.21
N LEU A 344 4.84 -4.32 -15.59
CA LEU A 344 5.89 -5.11 -14.95
C LEU A 344 7.26 -4.41 -15.02
N VAL A 345 7.63 -3.93 -16.20
CA VAL A 345 8.91 -3.24 -16.40
C VAL A 345 8.95 -1.93 -15.62
N ALA A 346 7.86 -1.16 -15.60
CA ALA A 346 7.77 0.05 -14.81
C ALA A 346 7.99 -0.23 -13.32
N GLY A 347 7.37 -1.30 -12.78
CA GLY A 347 7.56 -1.73 -11.40
C GLY A 347 9.03 -2.06 -11.08
N VAL A 348 9.71 -2.78 -11.97
CA VAL A 348 11.15 -3.11 -11.82
C VAL A 348 12.01 -1.85 -11.83
N ILE A 349 11.78 -0.92 -12.78
CA ILE A 349 12.57 0.33 -12.88
C ILE A 349 12.37 1.19 -11.64
N ILE A 350 11.13 1.34 -11.16
CA ILE A 350 10.83 2.12 -9.94
C ILE A 350 11.51 1.48 -8.74
N GLY A 351 11.42 0.16 -8.60
CA GLY A 351 12.10 -0.56 -7.53
C GLY A 351 13.61 -0.32 -7.53
N GLN A 352 14.28 -0.44 -8.69
CA GLN A 352 15.72 -0.20 -8.84
C GLN A 352 16.07 1.27 -8.59
N ALA A 353 15.25 2.22 -9.03
CA ALA A 353 15.46 3.64 -8.76
C ALA A 353 15.37 3.95 -7.26
N THR A 354 14.37 3.36 -6.58
CA THR A 354 14.22 3.50 -5.13
C THR A 354 15.42 2.91 -4.40
N GLU A 355 15.85 1.70 -4.75
CA GLU A 355 17.06 1.08 -4.18
C GLU A 355 18.30 1.96 -4.38
N TYR A 356 18.50 2.52 -5.57
CA TYR A 356 19.63 3.41 -5.86
C TYR A 356 19.67 4.65 -4.96
N TYR A 357 18.50 5.26 -4.70
CA TYR A 357 18.44 6.48 -3.89
C TYR A 357 18.37 6.23 -2.39
N THR A 358 17.97 5.04 -1.95
CA THR A 358 17.74 4.76 -0.51
C THR A 358 18.75 3.81 0.11
N SER A 359 19.37 2.91 -0.65
CA SER A 359 20.34 1.95 -0.10
C SER A 359 21.70 2.59 0.19
N HIS A 360 22.28 2.24 1.35
CA HIS A 360 23.63 2.67 1.74
C HIS A 360 24.74 2.06 0.88
N SER A 361 24.45 1.06 0.06
CA SER A 361 25.39 0.53 -0.94
C SER A 361 25.69 1.52 -2.06
N TYR A 362 24.85 2.55 -2.26
CA TYR A 362 24.98 3.50 -3.34
C TYR A 362 25.37 4.91 -2.85
N ARG A 363 26.02 5.64 -3.75
CA ARG A 363 26.58 6.96 -3.46
C ARG A 363 25.60 8.04 -2.98
N PRO A 364 24.33 8.11 -3.40
CA PRO A 364 23.40 9.12 -2.88
C PRO A 364 23.23 9.06 -1.36
N THR A 365 23.00 7.89 -0.80
CA THR A 365 22.85 7.68 0.64
C THR A 365 24.17 7.86 1.39
N GLN A 366 25.30 7.42 0.80
CA GLN A 366 26.64 7.65 1.38
C GLN A 366 26.95 9.14 1.51
N LYS A 367 26.66 9.94 0.46
CA LYS A 367 26.82 11.42 0.53
C LYS A 367 25.90 12.07 1.56
N LEU A 368 24.69 11.53 1.72
CA LEU A 368 23.79 11.97 2.78
C LEU A 368 24.41 11.70 4.16
N ALA A 369 24.99 10.53 4.38
CA ALA A 369 25.71 10.21 5.61
C ALA A 369 26.95 11.13 5.82
N GLU A 370 27.72 11.40 4.77
CA GLU A 370 28.86 12.34 4.83
C GLU A 370 28.46 13.74 5.29
N SER A 371 27.22 14.20 4.98
CA SER A 371 26.72 15.50 5.44
C SER A 371 26.56 15.58 6.97
N ALA A 372 26.53 14.44 7.67
CA ALA A 372 26.45 14.37 9.12
C ALA A 372 27.70 14.91 9.84
N GLU A 373 28.85 14.97 9.17
CA GLU A 373 30.06 15.57 9.73
C GLU A 373 29.88 17.06 10.06
N THR A 374 28.97 17.74 9.35
CA THR A 374 28.67 19.16 9.59
C THR A 374 27.49 19.35 10.57
N GLY A 375 26.74 18.31 10.89
CA GLY A 375 25.69 18.32 11.89
C GLY A 375 24.28 17.98 11.38
N PRO A 376 23.28 17.95 12.26
CA PRO A 376 21.94 17.46 11.93
C PRO A 376 21.19 18.34 10.90
N ALA A 377 21.42 19.65 10.90
CA ALA A 377 20.76 20.56 9.94
C ALA A 377 21.12 20.22 8.50
N THR A 378 22.39 19.93 8.23
CA THR A 378 22.86 19.54 6.90
C THR A 378 22.37 18.17 6.48
N VAL A 379 22.21 17.22 7.39
CA VAL A 379 21.57 15.91 7.16
C VAL A 379 20.12 16.09 6.72
N ILE A 380 19.36 16.94 7.41
CA ILE A 380 17.96 17.23 7.06
C ILE A 380 17.87 17.86 5.66
N ILE A 381 18.64 18.91 5.39
CA ILE A 381 18.65 19.58 4.08
C ILE A 381 19.04 18.62 2.95
N SER A 382 20.09 17.83 3.16
CA SER A 382 20.59 16.87 2.17
C SER A 382 19.58 15.78 1.87
N GLY A 383 18.86 15.26 2.88
CA GLY A 383 17.85 14.23 2.70
C GLY A 383 16.59 14.75 2.01
N VAL A 384 16.15 15.99 2.31
CA VAL A 384 15.08 16.64 1.56
C VAL A 384 15.48 16.81 0.09
N GLY A 385 16.69 17.30 -0.17
CA GLY A 385 17.21 17.47 -1.53
C GLY A 385 17.33 16.15 -2.29
N LEU A 386 17.81 15.09 -1.63
CA LEU A 386 17.91 13.74 -2.21
C LEU A 386 16.52 13.20 -2.58
N GLY A 387 15.56 13.32 -1.67
CA GLY A 387 14.20 12.87 -1.92
C GLY A 387 13.53 13.60 -3.08
N MET A 388 13.72 14.93 -3.20
CA MET A 388 13.23 15.71 -4.35
C MET A 388 13.83 15.21 -5.67
N LEU A 389 15.15 14.98 -5.71
CA LEU A 389 15.82 14.45 -6.89
C LEU A 389 15.37 13.04 -7.25
N SER A 390 15.07 12.21 -6.26
CA SER A 390 14.64 10.82 -6.45
C SER A 390 13.29 10.68 -7.14
N THR A 391 12.47 11.73 -7.20
CA THR A 391 11.16 11.70 -7.87
C THR A 391 11.27 11.61 -9.39
N ALA A 392 12.39 12.05 -9.98
CA ALA A 392 12.52 12.19 -11.43
C ALA A 392 12.34 10.85 -12.17
N ILE A 393 13.06 9.81 -11.74
CA ILE A 393 13.01 8.51 -12.43
C ILE A 393 11.63 7.85 -12.31
N PRO A 394 11.01 7.71 -11.11
CA PRO A 394 9.68 7.15 -10.99
C PRO A 394 8.61 7.91 -11.77
N VAL A 395 8.64 9.24 -11.75
CA VAL A 395 7.65 10.07 -12.48
C VAL A 395 7.78 9.88 -13.98
N ILE A 396 9.00 9.94 -14.54
CA ILE A 396 9.24 9.71 -15.96
C ILE A 396 8.84 8.27 -16.34
N THR A 397 9.18 7.30 -15.51
CA THR A 397 8.83 5.89 -15.75
C THR A 397 7.32 5.69 -15.83
N ILE A 398 6.55 6.25 -14.89
CA ILE A 398 5.09 6.16 -14.91
C ILE A 398 4.50 6.91 -16.10
N ALA A 399 5.01 8.11 -16.42
CA ALA A 399 4.55 8.86 -17.59
C ALA A 399 4.75 8.06 -18.89
N VAL A 400 5.92 7.45 -19.08
CA VAL A 400 6.22 6.59 -20.21
C VAL A 400 5.34 5.34 -20.19
N ALA A 401 5.15 4.72 -19.02
CA ALA A 401 4.31 3.53 -18.88
C ALA A 401 2.84 3.81 -19.24
N ILE A 402 2.29 4.94 -18.81
CA ILE A 402 0.94 5.38 -19.18
C ILE A 402 0.81 5.49 -20.72
N LEU A 403 1.74 6.20 -21.35
CA LEU A 403 1.69 6.40 -22.81
C LEU A 403 1.86 5.08 -23.57
N LEU A 404 2.81 4.23 -23.18
CA LEU A 404 3.03 2.94 -23.83
C LEU A 404 1.84 1.99 -23.63
N ALA A 405 1.32 1.87 -22.40
CA ALA A 405 0.17 1.01 -22.13
C ALA A 405 -1.07 1.46 -22.91
N TYR A 406 -1.31 2.78 -22.96
CA TYR A 406 -2.38 3.38 -23.76
C TYR A 406 -2.24 3.05 -25.25
N LEU A 407 -1.07 3.30 -25.84
CA LEU A 407 -0.80 3.06 -27.26
C LEU A 407 -0.83 1.57 -27.63
N CYS A 408 -0.29 0.73 -26.77
CA CYS A 408 -0.36 -0.72 -27.00
C CYS A 408 -1.80 -1.21 -27.03
N ALA A 409 -2.63 -0.82 -26.08
CA ALA A 409 -3.99 -1.33 -25.97
C ALA A 409 -4.91 -0.86 -27.10
N ASN A 410 -4.73 0.38 -27.60
CA ASN A 410 -5.54 0.94 -28.68
C ASN A 410 -5.01 0.67 -30.10
N GLY A 411 -4.01 -0.21 -30.25
CA GLY A 411 -3.44 -0.55 -31.55
C GLY A 411 -2.56 0.53 -32.17
N PHE A 412 -1.94 1.39 -31.34
CA PHE A 412 -1.13 2.55 -31.71
C PHE A 412 -1.91 3.63 -32.46
N ASP A 413 -3.24 3.70 -32.22
CA ASP A 413 -4.09 4.74 -32.80
C ASP A 413 -3.92 6.07 -32.02
N LEU A 414 -3.52 7.10 -32.75
CA LEU A 414 -3.35 8.46 -32.23
C LEU A 414 -4.55 9.38 -32.54
N SER A 415 -5.64 8.82 -33.07
CA SER A 415 -6.82 9.62 -33.46
C SER A 415 -7.59 10.19 -32.26
N PHE A 416 -7.39 9.64 -31.06
CA PHE A 416 -8.16 9.94 -29.85
C PHE A 416 -9.68 9.81 -30.06
N SER A 417 -10.09 8.89 -30.95
CA SER A 417 -11.50 8.54 -31.10
C SER A 417 -12.05 7.98 -29.77
N ALA A 418 -13.35 8.03 -29.58
CA ALA A 418 -13.99 7.55 -28.34
C ALA A 418 -13.64 6.09 -28.03
N GLN A 419 -13.60 5.22 -29.04
CA GLN A 419 -13.22 3.81 -28.88
C GLN A 419 -11.74 3.66 -28.54
N SER A 420 -10.86 4.34 -29.27
CA SER A 420 -9.41 4.36 -29.03
C SER A 420 -9.07 4.86 -27.61
N LEU A 421 -9.77 5.89 -27.13
CA LEU A 421 -9.60 6.42 -25.77
C LEU A 421 -10.01 5.38 -24.70
N SER A 422 -11.16 4.74 -24.86
CA SER A 422 -11.66 3.74 -23.91
C SER A 422 -10.76 2.51 -23.85
N GLU A 423 -10.32 1.99 -25.01
CA GLU A 423 -9.37 0.88 -25.07
C GLU A 423 -8.01 1.23 -24.47
N GLY A 424 -7.51 2.44 -24.74
CA GLY A 424 -6.26 2.94 -24.18
C GLY A 424 -6.30 3.07 -22.65
N LEU A 425 -7.39 3.59 -22.10
CA LEU A 425 -7.60 3.68 -20.64
C LEU A 425 -7.71 2.29 -20.01
N TYR A 426 -8.39 1.35 -20.67
CA TYR A 426 -8.38 -0.06 -20.25
C TYR A 426 -6.96 -0.63 -20.23
N GLY A 427 -6.12 -0.31 -21.23
CA GLY A 427 -4.72 -0.72 -21.28
C GLY A 427 -3.89 -0.21 -20.11
N ILE A 428 -4.13 1.02 -19.63
CA ILE A 428 -3.48 1.55 -18.43
C ILE A 428 -3.90 0.75 -17.19
N GLY A 429 -5.18 0.40 -17.07
CA GLY A 429 -5.66 -0.49 -16.01
C GLY A 429 -4.99 -1.87 -16.07
N ILE A 430 -4.88 -2.46 -17.26
CA ILE A 430 -4.17 -3.74 -17.48
C ILE A 430 -2.69 -3.62 -17.07
N ALA A 431 -2.01 -2.51 -17.33
CA ALA A 431 -0.64 -2.29 -16.90
C ALA A 431 -0.53 -2.21 -15.35
N ALA A 432 -1.50 -1.56 -14.69
CA ALA A 432 -1.57 -1.54 -13.22
C ALA A 432 -1.71 -2.96 -12.64
N VAL A 433 -2.60 -3.78 -13.21
CA VAL A 433 -2.76 -5.19 -12.81
C VAL A 433 -1.49 -5.99 -13.12
N GLY A 434 -0.84 -5.72 -14.25
CA GLY A 434 0.45 -6.31 -14.60
C GLY A 434 1.52 -6.04 -13.55
N MET A 435 1.68 -4.79 -13.14
CA MET A 435 2.59 -4.41 -12.06
C MET A 435 2.26 -5.17 -10.77
N LEU A 436 1.00 -5.18 -10.33
CA LEU A 436 0.56 -5.81 -9.10
C LEU A 436 0.46 -7.35 -9.17
N SER A 437 0.61 -7.96 -10.32
CA SER A 437 0.58 -9.42 -10.47
C SER A 437 1.72 -10.13 -9.73
N THR A 438 2.82 -9.42 -9.43
CA THR A 438 3.94 -9.92 -8.62
C THR A 438 3.72 -9.73 -7.11
N LEU A 439 2.58 -9.17 -6.69
CA LEU A 439 2.38 -8.74 -5.29
C LEU A 439 2.60 -9.85 -4.27
N GLY A 440 2.27 -11.11 -4.60
CA GLY A 440 2.46 -12.23 -3.69
C GLY A 440 3.90 -12.40 -3.21
N ILE A 441 4.88 -12.21 -4.08
CA ILE A 441 6.30 -12.26 -3.72
C ILE A 441 6.84 -10.89 -3.29
N THR A 442 6.41 -9.80 -3.92
CA THR A 442 6.87 -8.46 -3.56
C THR A 442 6.50 -8.12 -2.12
N LEU A 443 5.27 -8.44 -1.71
CA LEU A 443 4.84 -8.25 -0.33
C LEU A 443 5.56 -9.21 0.64
N ALA A 444 5.98 -10.38 0.20
CA ALA A 444 6.81 -11.26 1.01
C ALA A 444 8.18 -10.64 1.34
N THR A 445 8.78 -9.92 0.38
CA THR A 445 10.04 -9.21 0.59
C THR A 445 9.86 -7.94 1.42
N ASP A 446 8.69 -7.33 1.40
CA ASP A 446 8.38 -6.13 2.16
C ASP A 446 8.06 -6.47 3.63
N ALA A 447 7.15 -7.40 3.88
CA ALA A 447 6.78 -7.87 5.22
C ALA A 447 7.92 -8.58 5.97
N TYR A 448 8.97 -8.99 5.27
CA TYR A 448 10.18 -9.55 5.86
C TYR A 448 10.90 -8.54 6.77
N GLY A 449 10.95 -7.24 6.38
CA GLY A 449 11.68 -6.19 7.10
C GLY A 449 11.28 -6.08 8.56
N PRO A 450 10.01 -5.74 8.88
CA PRO A 450 9.55 -5.62 10.26
C PRO A 450 9.71 -6.89 11.09
N ILE A 451 9.65 -8.08 10.47
CA ILE A 451 9.91 -9.35 11.16
C ILE A 451 11.38 -9.46 11.56
N ALA A 452 12.30 -9.03 10.68
CA ALA A 452 13.74 -9.06 10.93
C ALA A 452 14.14 -8.03 11.99
N ASP A 453 13.60 -6.83 11.94
CA ASP A 453 13.80 -5.77 12.92
C ASP A 453 13.35 -6.21 14.31
N ASN A 454 12.13 -6.66 14.47
CA ASN A 454 11.62 -7.23 15.74
C ASN A 454 12.41 -8.48 16.20
N ALA A 455 13.03 -9.23 15.31
CA ALA A 455 13.93 -10.31 15.69
C ALA A 455 15.22 -9.76 16.31
N GLY A 456 15.74 -8.65 15.80
CA GLY A 456 16.84 -7.89 16.38
C GLY A 456 16.50 -7.37 17.78
N GLY A 457 15.33 -6.77 17.93
CA GLY A 457 14.82 -6.31 19.21
C GLY A 457 14.69 -7.45 20.24
N ASN A 458 14.12 -8.59 19.83
CA ASN A 458 14.02 -9.77 20.72
C ASN A 458 15.41 -10.32 21.09
N ALA A 459 16.36 -10.34 20.15
CA ALA A 459 17.73 -10.81 20.43
C ALA A 459 18.44 -9.88 21.44
N GLN A 460 18.32 -8.56 21.28
CA GLN A 460 18.91 -7.56 22.17
C GLN A 460 18.28 -7.60 23.57
N MET A 461 16.94 -7.57 23.64
CA MET A 461 16.22 -7.61 24.93
C MET A 461 16.45 -8.93 25.69
N SER A 462 16.70 -10.03 24.96
CA SER A 462 17.00 -11.35 25.54
C SER A 462 18.47 -11.55 25.89
N GLU A 463 19.31 -10.54 25.63
CA GLU A 463 20.75 -10.58 25.88
C GLU A 463 21.42 -11.82 25.24
N LEU A 464 21.07 -12.13 23.99
CA LEU A 464 21.70 -13.21 23.25
C LEU A 464 23.15 -12.87 22.90
N ASP A 465 23.90 -13.88 22.43
CA ASP A 465 25.27 -13.69 21.95
C ASP A 465 25.34 -12.52 20.96
N PRO A 466 26.30 -11.59 21.08
CA PRO A 466 26.47 -10.45 20.17
C PRO A 466 26.54 -10.82 18.69
N GLU A 467 27.01 -12.04 18.38
CA GLU A 467 27.02 -12.54 17.01
C GLU A 467 25.62 -12.76 16.43
N VAL A 468 24.64 -13.11 17.28
CA VAL A 468 23.24 -13.24 16.89
C VAL A 468 22.68 -11.86 16.54
N ARG A 469 22.97 -10.84 17.35
CA ARG A 469 22.57 -9.46 17.07
C ARG A 469 23.15 -8.98 15.74
N LYS A 470 24.42 -9.22 15.46
CA LYS A 470 25.04 -8.90 14.17
C LYS A 470 24.30 -9.54 12.99
N ARG A 471 23.88 -10.80 13.13
CA ARG A 471 23.12 -11.50 12.07
C ARG A 471 21.74 -10.89 11.89
N THR A 472 21.05 -10.55 12.97
CA THR A 472 19.74 -9.89 12.87
C THR A 472 19.85 -8.46 12.34
N ASP A 473 20.91 -7.70 12.67
CA ASP A 473 21.19 -6.38 12.10
C ASP A 473 21.40 -6.44 10.57
N VAL A 474 22.09 -7.48 10.07
CA VAL A 474 22.22 -7.70 8.62
C VAL A 474 20.87 -8.01 7.98
N LEU A 475 20.03 -8.79 8.64
CA LEU A 475 18.69 -9.08 8.16
C LEU A 475 17.79 -7.84 8.17
N ASP A 476 17.90 -7.00 9.19
CA ASP A 476 17.17 -5.72 9.31
C ASP A 476 17.60 -4.73 8.22
N ALA A 477 18.89 -4.52 8.02
CA ALA A 477 19.40 -3.64 6.95
C ALA A 477 18.95 -4.08 5.55
N LEU A 478 18.88 -5.41 5.31
CA LEU A 478 18.27 -5.96 4.10
C LEU A 478 16.78 -5.63 4.04
N GLY A 479 16.07 -5.74 5.16
CA GLY A 479 14.65 -5.42 5.30
C GLY A 479 14.32 -3.97 4.97
N ASN A 480 15.11 -3.03 5.48
CA ASN A 480 14.94 -1.60 5.22
C ASN A 480 15.05 -1.26 3.71
N THR A 481 16.01 -1.89 3.02
CA THR A 481 16.17 -1.71 1.57
C THR A 481 15.01 -2.31 0.78
N THR A 482 14.56 -3.50 1.13
CA THR A 482 13.43 -4.17 0.44
C THR A 482 12.10 -3.48 0.73
N ALA A 483 11.88 -3.00 1.96
CA ALA A 483 10.70 -2.23 2.33
C ALA A 483 10.63 -0.89 1.57
N ALA A 484 11.74 -0.17 1.39
CA ALA A 484 11.78 1.03 0.57
C ALA A 484 11.41 0.72 -0.89
N THR A 485 11.94 -0.36 -1.45
CA THR A 485 11.62 -0.84 -2.82
C THR A 485 10.13 -1.21 -2.95
N GLY A 486 9.56 -1.92 -1.98
CA GLY A 486 8.15 -2.28 -1.93
C GLY A 486 7.22 -1.06 -1.86
N LYS A 487 7.59 -0.04 -1.07
CA LYS A 487 6.87 1.24 -1.02
C LYS A 487 6.91 1.97 -2.37
N GLY A 488 8.06 2.03 -3.05
CA GLY A 488 8.18 2.60 -4.40
C GLY A 488 7.27 1.90 -5.42
N PHE A 489 7.23 0.57 -5.37
CA PHE A 489 6.34 -0.27 -6.18
C PHE A 489 4.86 0.03 -5.90
N ALA A 490 4.46 0.09 -4.63
CA ALA A 490 3.09 0.41 -4.21
C ALA A 490 2.64 1.80 -4.70
N ILE A 491 3.51 2.80 -4.57
CA ILE A 491 3.25 4.17 -5.02
C ILE A 491 3.11 4.24 -6.55
N GLY A 492 3.99 3.56 -7.30
CA GLY A 492 3.91 3.49 -8.76
C GLY A 492 2.63 2.81 -9.26
N SER A 493 2.23 1.71 -8.62
CA SER A 493 0.98 1.02 -8.95
C SER A 493 -0.25 1.87 -8.66
N ALA A 494 -0.21 2.69 -7.60
CA ALA A 494 -1.30 3.61 -7.27
C ALA A 494 -1.47 4.73 -8.31
N ALA A 495 -0.39 5.18 -8.94
CA ALA A 495 -0.48 6.17 -10.01
C ALA A 495 -1.23 5.62 -11.23
N LEU A 496 -0.92 4.40 -11.67
CA LEU A 496 -1.64 3.74 -12.76
C LEU A 496 -3.10 3.42 -12.39
N THR A 497 -3.32 2.88 -11.20
CA THR A 497 -4.66 2.57 -10.68
C THR A 497 -5.50 3.84 -10.52
N GLY A 498 -4.91 4.94 -10.03
CA GLY A 498 -5.60 6.22 -9.85
C GLY A 498 -6.14 6.78 -11.16
N LEU A 499 -5.40 6.63 -12.25
CA LEU A 499 -5.88 7.03 -13.58
C LEU A 499 -7.00 6.12 -14.08
N ALA A 500 -6.91 4.82 -13.84
CA ALA A 500 -7.99 3.88 -14.16
C ALA A 500 -9.26 4.18 -13.35
N LEU A 501 -9.13 4.55 -12.07
CA LEU A 501 -10.25 4.94 -11.22
C LEU A 501 -10.86 6.28 -11.67
N LEU A 502 -10.06 7.24 -12.12
CA LEU A 502 -10.58 8.48 -12.70
C LEU A 502 -11.45 8.20 -13.93
N ALA A 503 -10.99 7.32 -14.83
CA ALA A 503 -11.76 6.90 -15.97
C ALA A 503 -13.06 6.15 -15.55
N SER A 504 -12.98 5.29 -14.54
CA SER A 504 -14.16 4.61 -13.96
C SER A 504 -15.16 5.60 -13.33
N TYR A 505 -14.68 6.71 -12.76
CA TYR A 505 -15.56 7.78 -12.27
C TYR A 505 -16.39 8.40 -13.41
N ILE A 506 -15.80 8.64 -14.58
CA ILE A 506 -16.51 9.18 -15.75
C ILE A 506 -17.60 8.19 -16.22
N GLU A 507 -17.29 6.90 -16.24
CA GLU A 507 -18.30 5.86 -16.57
C GLU A 507 -19.43 5.82 -15.53
N GLU A 508 -19.15 6.02 -14.24
CA GLU A 508 -20.17 6.06 -13.20
C GLU A 508 -21.07 7.31 -13.32
N ILE A 509 -20.51 8.44 -13.74
CA ILE A 509 -21.30 9.63 -14.12
C ILE A 509 -22.28 9.31 -15.27
N LYS A 510 -21.83 8.60 -16.30
CA LYS A 510 -22.68 8.14 -17.40
C LYS A 510 -23.83 7.25 -16.90
N ILE A 511 -23.53 6.30 -16.01
CA ILE A 511 -24.55 5.44 -15.40
C ILE A 511 -25.56 6.27 -14.62
N GLY A 512 -25.12 7.25 -13.84
CA GLY A 512 -25.99 8.17 -13.10
C GLY A 512 -26.90 8.98 -14.02
N LEU A 513 -26.38 9.53 -15.11
CA LEU A 513 -27.17 10.26 -16.11
C LEU A 513 -28.20 9.35 -16.79
N THR A 514 -27.80 8.14 -17.13
CA THR A 514 -28.69 7.13 -17.74
C THR A 514 -29.82 6.74 -16.79
N HIS A 515 -29.52 6.52 -15.50
CA HIS A 515 -30.51 6.18 -14.48
C HIS A 515 -31.54 7.30 -14.29
N LEU A 516 -31.14 8.55 -14.44
CA LEU A 516 -32.02 9.72 -14.37
C LEU A 516 -32.77 10.00 -15.68
N GLY A 517 -32.54 9.20 -16.73
CA GLY A 517 -33.15 9.40 -18.07
C GLY A 517 -32.75 10.72 -18.73
N LYS A 518 -31.57 11.26 -18.39
CA LYS A 518 -31.09 12.52 -18.96
C LYS A 518 -30.60 12.32 -20.40
N GLN A 519 -30.93 13.26 -21.26
CA GLN A 519 -30.31 13.41 -22.59
C GLN A 519 -29.18 14.42 -22.47
N ILE A 520 -28.12 14.18 -23.22
CA ILE A 520 -26.94 15.05 -23.27
C ILE A 520 -26.65 15.48 -24.70
N VAL A 521 -25.86 16.53 -24.86
CA VAL A 521 -25.38 16.99 -26.17
C VAL A 521 -24.00 16.37 -26.39
N ASP A 522 -23.85 15.60 -27.49
CA ASP A 522 -22.58 14.99 -27.88
C ASP A 522 -21.57 16.04 -28.39
N VAL A 523 -20.33 15.62 -28.63
CA VAL A 523 -19.27 16.49 -29.17
C VAL A 523 -19.64 17.08 -30.54
N ALA A 524 -20.50 16.41 -31.31
CA ALA A 524 -20.96 16.84 -32.62
C ALA A 524 -22.15 17.81 -32.54
N GLY A 525 -22.71 18.06 -31.35
CA GLY A 525 -23.86 18.95 -31.14
C GLY A 525 -25.21 18.27 -31.25
N ASN A 526 -25.29 16.94 -31.32
CA ASN A 526 -26.55 16.18 -31.38
C ASN A 526 -27.02 15.86 -29.96
N THR A 527 -28.35 15.87 -29.77
CA THR A 527 -28.94 15.38 -28.51
C THR A 527 -29.02 13.87 -28.55
N ILE A 528 -28.33 13.21 -27.62
CA ILE A 528 -28.28 11.74 -27.51
C ILE A 528 -28.73 11.30 -26.12
N ASP A 529 -29.16 10.05 -26.00
CA ASP A 529 -29.38 9.42 -24.70
C ASP A 529 -28.05 9.23 -23.98
N ALA A 530 -28.01 9.53 -22.68
CA ALA A 530 -26.79 9.35 -21.88
C ALA A 530 -26.22 7.92 -21.93
N ALA A 531 -27.07 6.90 -22.14
CA ALA A 531 -26.62 5.52 -22.32
C ALA A 531 -25.71 5.32 -23.54
N GLN A 532 -25.85 6.15 -24.56
CA GLN A 532 -25.05 6.10 -25.81
C GLN A 532 -23.81 7.00 -25.75
N ALA A 533 -23.68 7.81 -24.69
CA ALA A 533 -22.59 8.76 -24.55
C ALA A 533 -21.24 8.06 -24.42
N THR A 534 -20.23 8.67 -25.00
CA THR A 534 -18.83 8.28 -24.86
C THR A 534 -18.15 9.13 -23.78
N ILE A 535 -16.94 8.73 -23.36
CA ILE A 535 -16.12 9.52 -22.41
C ILE A 535 -15.94 10.97 -22.89
N PRO A 536 -15.54 11.22 -24.17
CA PRO A 536 -15.47 12.59 -24.70
C PRO A 536 -16.78 13.36 -24.62
N ASP A 537 -17.94 12.72 -24.85
CA ASP A 537 -19.24 13.38 -24.76
C ASP A 537 -19.56 13.82 -23.33
N ILE A 538 -19.30 12.98 -22.34
CA ILE A 538 -19.45 13.32 -20.90
C ILE A 538 -18.51 14.47 -20.52
N MET A 539 -17.25 14.43 -20.98
CA MET A 539 -16.29 15.51 -20.72
C MET A 539 -16.72 16.82 -21.35
N ALA A 540 -17.24 16.79 -22.59
CA ALA A 540 -17.75 17.98 -23.26
C ALA A 540 -19.01 18.51 -22.57
N TYR A 541 -19.93 17.65 -22.19
CA TYR A 541 -21.17 18.02 -21.50
C TYR A 541 -20.93 18.77 -20.19
N TYR A 542 -19.95 18.33 -19.39
CA TYR A 542 -19.58 19.00 -18.13
C TYR A 542 -18.47 20.05 -18.31
N HIS A 543 -18.06 20.36 -19.55
CA HIS A 543 -16.99 21.32 -19.86
C HIS A 543 -15.68 21.00 -19.09
N VAL A 544 -15.26 19.73 -19.11
CA VAL A 544 -14.05 19.27 -18.42
C VAL A 544 -12.82 19.62 -19.25
N ASP A 545 -12.36 20.84 -19.12
CA ASP A 545 -11.10 21.30 -19.72
C ASP A 545 -10.32 22.17 -18.72
N LEU A 546 -9.02 22.33 -18.96
CA LEU A 546 -8.13 23.04 -18.03
C LEU A 546 -8.40 24.55 -17.95
N MET A 547 -9.16 25.13 -18.90
CA MET A 547 -9.55 26.55 -18.86
C MET A 547 -10.84 26.76 -18.08
N ASN A 548 -11.57 25.70 -17.76
CA ASN A 548 -12.76 25.80 -16.92
C ASN A 548 -12.35 26.10 -15.46
N PRO A 549 -12.77 27.26 -14.89
CA PRO A 549 -12.41 27.62 -13.52
C PRO A 549 -12.83 26.58 -12.47
N VAL A 550 -13.94 25.87 -12.68
CA VAL A 550 -14.43 24.84 -11.75
C VAL A 550 -13.48 23.64 -11.72
N VAL A 551 -13.00 23.20 -12.89
CA VAL A 551 -11.99 22.15 -12.99
C VAL A 551 -10.68 22.59 -12.33
N LEU A 552 -10.24 23.83 -12.63
CA LEU A 552 -9.00 24.37 -12.09
C LEU A 552 -9.04 24.50 -10.56
N VAL A 553 -10.17 24.96 -10.00
CA VAL A 553 -10.37 24.99 -8.53
C VAL A 553 -10.32 23.57 -7.96
N GLY A 554 -10.96 22.59 -8.63
CA GLY A 554 -10.85 21.18 -8.26
C GLY A 554 -9.40 20.70 -8.21
N VAL A 555 -8.60 21.00 -9.26
CA VAL A 555 -7.16 20.65 -9.32
C VAL A 555 -6.39 21.26 -8.14
N PHE A 556 -6.61 22.51 -7.81
CA PHE A 556 -5.96 23.16 -6.66
C PHE A 556 -6.35 22.51 -5.33
N ILE A 557 -7.64 22.18 -5.13
CA ILE A 557 -8.10 21.48 -3.93
C ILE A 557 -7.45 20.10 -3.86
N GLY A 558 -7.43 19.34 -4.96
CA GLY A 558 -6.80 18.02 -5.01
C GLY A 558 -5.30 18.07 -4.70
N ALA A 559 -4.59 19.01 -5.29
CA ALA A 559 -3.16 19.21 -5.01
C ALA A 559 -2.93 19.61 -3.55
N MET A 560 -3.74 20.53 -3.02
CA MET A 560 -3.70 20.90 -1.60
C MET A 560 -3.96 19.72 -0.68
N MET A 561 -4.89 18.81 -1.03
CA MET A 561 -5.27 17.68 -0.18
C MET A 561 -4.07 16.79 0.17
N SER A 562 -3.17 16.55 -0.78
CA SER A 562 -1.96 15.74 -0.52
C SER A 562 -1.07 16.39 0.54
N PHE A 563 -0.83 17.70 0.44
CA PHE A 563 -0.03 18.45 1.41
C PHE A 563 -0.73 18.61 2.77
N LEU A 564 -2.02 18.92 2.76
CA LEU A 564 -2.81 19.06 3.98
C LEU A 564 -2.83 17.74 4.76
N PHE A 565 -3.05 16.64 4.07
CA PHE A 565 -3.06 15.31 4.67
C PHE A 565 -1.70 14.97 5.30
N CYS A 566 -0.59 15.21 4.57
CA CYS A 566 0.76 15.01 5.12
C CYS A 566 1.02 15.91 6.33
N GLY A 567 0.66 17.18 6.27
CA GLY A 567 0.82 18.10 7.39
C GLY A 567 0.06 17.65 8.64
N LEU A 568 -1.17 17.15 8.46
CA LEU A 568 -1.99 16.62 9.55
C LEU A 568 -1.38 15.33 10.15
N THR A 569 -0.94 14.39 9.32
CA THR A 569 -0.35 13.12 9.79
C THR A 569 1.00 13.34 10.46
N MET A 570 1.86 14.21 9.93
CA MET A 570 3.14 14.56 10.56
C MET A 570 2.93 15.24 11.92
N ASN A 571 2.03 16.20 12.01
CA ASN A 571 1.70 16.86 13.27
C ASN A 571 1.07 15.88 14.29
N ALA A 572 0.30 14.91 13.79
CA ALA A 572 -0.28 13.85 14.62
C ALA A 572 0.81 12.97 15.24
N VAL A 573 1.79 12.54 14.43
CA VAL A 573 2.98 11.80 14.92
C VAL A 573 3.71 12.64 15.97
N GLY A 574 3.98 13.92 15.70
CA GLY A 574 4.68 14.81 16.62
C GLY A 574 3.99 14.94 17.98
N ARG A 575 2.66 15.09 18.01
CA ARG A 575 1.89 15.15 19.27
C ARG A 575 1.90 13.83 20.03
N ALA A 576 1.75 12.72 19.33
CA ALA A 576 1.80 11.39 19.95
C ALA A 576 3.19 11.08 20.50
N ALA A 577 4.25 11.40 19.72
CA ALA A 577 5.64 11.26 20.13
C ALA A 577 5.99 12.10 21.37
N GLN A 578 5.51 13.34 21.45
CA GLN A 578 5.71 14.18 22.64
C GLN A 578 5.16 13.54 23.93
N SER A 579 4.02 12.87 23.83
CA SER A 579 3.43 12.15 24.97
C SER A 579 4.29 10.96 25.38
N MET A 580 4.86 10.24 24.40
CA MET A 580 5.77 9.12 24.65
C MET A 580 7.08 9.58 25.27
N VAL A 581 7.73 10.59 24.69
CA VAL A 581 8.97 11.20 25.24
C VAL A 581 8.79 11.62 26.69
N THR A 582 7.66 12.25 27.01
CA THR A 582 7.34 12.68 28.39
C THR A 582 7.23 11.47 29.33
N GLU A 583 6.61 10.39 28.90
CA GLU A 583 6.46 9.17 29.71
C GLU A 583 7.79 8.45 29.90
N VAL A 584 8.61 8.30 28.86
CA VAL A 584 9.93 7.64 28.98
C VAL A 584 10.82 8.43 29.95
N ARG A 585 10.87 9.76 29.83
CA ARG A 585 11.60 10.63 30.76
C ARG A 585 11.07 10.51 32.18
N ARG A 586 9.73 10.42 32.37
CA ARG A 586 9.11 10.21 33.67
C ARG A 586 9.60 8.92 34.31
N GLN A 587 9.56 7.80 33.54
CA GLN A 587 9.98 6.50 34.06
C GLN A 587 11.45 6.48 34.43
N PHE A 588 12.35 7.04 33.65
CA PHE A 588 13.78 7.13 34.00
C PHE A 588 14.04 7.96 35.26
N ARG A 589 13.23 8.99 35.51
CA ARG A 589 13.37 9.84 36.69
C ARG A 589 12.74 9.22 37.96
N GLU A 590 11.56 8.60 37.83
CA GLU A 590 10.73 8.19 38.99
C GLU A 590 10.95 6.73 39.38
N ILE A 591 11.22 5.83 38.43
CA ILE A 591 11.49 4.41 38.72
C ILE A 591 13.01 4.24 38.92
N LYS A 592 13.43 4.34 40.19
CA LYS A 592 14.84 4.15 40.54
C LYS A 592 15.29 2.72 40.18
N GLY A 593 16.49 2.59 39.62
CA GLY A 593 17.06 1.29 39.26
C GLY A 593 16.79 0.80 37.84
N ILE A 594 16.02 1.51 36.99
CA ILE A 594 15.87 1.13 35.60
C ILE A 594 17.23 1.10 34.88
N LEU A 595 18.00 2.20 34.94
CA LEU A 595 19.28 2.33 34.26
C LEU A 595 20.34 1.37 34.82
N THR A 596 20.23 0.93 36.08
CA THR A 596 21.11 -0.07 36.74
C THR A 596 20.58 -1.50 36.60
N ARG A 597 19.42 -1.71 35.92
CA ARG A 597 18.75 -3.02 35.77
C ARG A 597 18.23 -3.64 37.07
N GLU A 598 18.08 -2.87 38.08
CA GLU A 598 17.47 -3.30 39.38
C GLU A 598 15.95 -3.27 39.36
N ALA A 599 15.38 -2.46 38.44
CA ALA A 599 13.94 -2.34 38.24
C ALA A 599 13.58 -2.51 36.77
N THR A 600 12.39 -3.07 36.53
CA THR A 600 11.83 -3.25 35.17
C THR A 600 10.99 -2.02 34.77
N PRO A 601 11.11 -1.52 33.53
CA PRO A 601 10.23 -0.47 33.01
C PRO A 601 8.77 -0.88 32.95
N ASP A 602 7.88 0.09 32.99
CA ASP A 602 6.45 -0.12 32.72
C ASP A 602 6.18 -0.04 31.19
N TYR A 603 6.45 -1.12 30.47
CA TYR A 603 6.22 -1.23 29.04
C TYR A 603 4.73 -1.07 28.66
N ALA A 604 3.82 -1.59 29.49
CA ALA A 604 2.39 -1.57 29.22
C ALA A 604 1.86 -0.13 29.13
N ARG A 605 2.41 0.77 29.95
CA ARG A 605 2.05 2.18 29.94
C ARG A 605 2.44 2.88 28.63
N CYS A 606 3.60 2.56 28.06
CA CYS A 606 4.03 3.09 26.77
C CYS A 606 3.13 2.59 25.62
N VAL A 607 2.78 1.30 25.63
CA VAL A 607 1.83 0.72 24.66
C VAL A 607 0.45 1.40 24.75
N GLU A 608 -0.03 1.67 25.98
CA GLU A 608 -1.31 2.36 26.18
C GLU A 608 -1.29 3.79 25.64
N ILE A 609 -0.21 4.54 25.87
CA ILE A 609 -0.06 5.93 25.43
C ILE A 609 -0.02 5.99 23.88
N SER A 610 0.80 5.16 23.23
CA SER A 610 0.84 5.10 21.77
C SER A 610 -0.52 4.70 21.19
N THR A 611 -1.21 3.72 21.79
CA THR A 611 -2.55 3.31 21.35
C THR A 611 -3.56 4.46 21.42
N LYS A 612 -3.64 5.15 22.57
CA LYS A 612 -4.58 6.28 22.73
C LYS A 612 -4.23 7.45 21.83
N GLY A 613 -2.94 7.76 21.68
CA GLY A 613 -2.46 8.79 20.76
C GLY A 613 -2.87 8.50 19.33
N ALA A 614 -2.56 7.31 18.82
CA ALA A 614 -2.90 6.88 17.48
C ALA A 614 -4.41 6.93 17.20
N GLN A 615 -5.24 6.41 18.12
CA GLN A 615 -6.69 6.40 17.97
C GLN A 615 -7.31 7.79 17.87
N ARG A 616 -6.79 8.74 18.64
CA ARG A 616 -7.25 10.14 18.62
C ARG A 616 -6.80 10.86 17.36
N GLU A 617 -5.55 10.71 17.01
CA GLU A 617 -4.89 11.51 15.99
C GLU A 617 -5.20 11.03 14.55
N MET A 618 -5.56 9.75 14.35
CA MET A 618 -5.88 9.22 13.03
C MET A 618 -7.23 9.69 12.48
N LEU A 619 -8.17 10.14 13.35
CA LEU A 619 -9.54 10.44 12.93
C LEU A 619 -9.58 11.60 11.94
N LEU A 620 -8.94 12.72 12.24
CA LEU A 620 -9.04 13.93 11.41
C LEU A 620 -8.46 13.73 9.99
N PRO A 621 -7.23 13.21 9.80
CA PRO A 621 -6.70 12.95 8.47
C PRO A 621 -7.58 11.97 7.68
N SER A 622 -8.06 10.91 8.31
CA SER A 622 -8.87 9.89 7.63
C SER A 622 -10.25 10.40 7.23
N LEU A 623 -10.90 11.19 8.08
CA LEU A 623 -12.21 11.76 7.76
C LEU A 623 -12.15 12.81 6.64
N ILE A 624 -11.11 13.64 6.60
CA ILE A 624 -10.94 14.65 5.55
C ILE A 624 -10.83 13.96 4.16
N ALA A 625 -10.13 12.83 4.07
CA ALA A 625 -10.00 12.06 2.84
C ALA A 625 -11.37 11.57 2.28
N ILE A 626 -12.35 11.37 3.15
CA ILE A 626 -13.72 10.95 2.78
C ILE A 626 -14.62 12.18 2.53
N ILE A 627 -14.56 13.18 3.41
CA ILE A 627 -15.48 14.31 3.40
C ILE A 627 -15.22 15.27 2.23
N VAL A 628 -13.94 15.55 1.93
CA VAL A 628 -13.60 16.56 0.90
C VAL A 628 -14.08 16.16 -0.50
N PRO A 629 -13.89 14.92 -1.00
CA PRO A 629 -14.45 14.52 -2.30
C PRO A 629 -15.98 14.66 -2.37
N ILE A 630 -16.67 14.33 -1.28
CA ILE A 630 -18.14 14.49 -1.18
C ILE A 630 -18.51 15.97 -1.29
N LEU A 631 -17.87 16.85 -0.52
CA LEU A 631 -18.15 18.27 -0.55
C LEU A 631 -17.85 18.89 -1.92
N VAL A 632 -16.74 18.51 -2.54
CA VAL A 632 -16.40 19.00 -3.89
C VAL A 632 -17.45 18.53 -4.91
N GLY A 633 -17.91 17.27 -4.83
CA GLY A 633 -18.99 16.77 -5.67
C GLY A 633 -20.32 17.54 -5.49
N LEU A 634 -20.70 17.82 -4.24
CA LEU A 634 -21.94 18.54 -3.93
C LEU A 634 -21.89 20.03 -4.31
N ILE A 635 -20.72 20.67 -4.25
CA ILE A 635 -20.57 22.12 -4.46
C ILE A 635 -20.15 22.44 -5.89
N LEU A 636 -19.18 21.70 -6.43
CA LEU A 636 -18.55 21.96 -7.73
C LEU A 636 -19.01 21.00 -8.84
N GLY A 637 -19.78 19.98 -8.51
CA GLY A 637 -20.29 18.99 -9.45
C GLY A 637 -19.20 18.08 -10.04
N PRO A 638 -19.57 17.29 -11.09
CA PRO A 638 -18.67 16.32 -11.70
C PRO A 638 -17.36 16.91 -12.23
N ALA A 639 -17.40 18.09 -12.82
CA ALA A 639 -16.21 18.78 -13.34
C ALA A 639 -15.19 19.12 -12.23
N GLY A 640 -15.69 19.61 -11.08
CA GLY A 640 -14.85 19.90 -9.92
C GLY A 640 -14.21 18.63 -9.33
N VAL A 641 -14.95 17.52 -9.28
CA VAL A 641 -14.41 16.23 -8.81
C VAL A 641 -13.34 15.72 -9.77
N MET A 642 -13.53 15.80 -11.07
CA MET A 642 -12.49 15.40 -12.04
C MET A 642 -11.20 16.21 -11.83
N GLY A 643 -11.33 17.53 -11.61
CA GLY A 643 -10.21 18.38 -11.22
C GLY A 643 -9.54 17.92 -9.91
N LEU A 644 -10.33 17.63 -8.87
CA LEU A 644 -9.86 17.15 -7.58
C LEU A 644 -9.01 15.87 -7.73
N LEU A 645 -9.51 14.92 -8.50
CA LEU A 645 -8.83 13.63 -8.70
C LEU A 645 -7.52 13.78 -9.48
N ILE A 646 -7.50 14.62 -10.51
CA ILE A 646 -6.29 14.93 -11.30
C ILE A 646 -5.24 15.61 -10.41
N GLY A 647 -5.63 16.64 -9.65
CA GLY A 647 -4.75 17.38 -8.76
C GLY A 647 -4.19 16.49 -7.63
N GLY A 648 -5.06 15.68 -7.02
CA GLY A 648 -4.70 14.73 -5.97
C GLY A 648 -3.77 13.62 -6.46
N LEU A 649 -4.03 13.08 -7.65
CA LEU A 649 -3.19 12.05 -8.27
C LEU A 649 -1.78 12.58 -8.55
N GLY A 650 -1.68 13.73 -9.25
CA GLY A 650 -0.39 14.27 -9.66
C GLY A 650 0.46 14.71 -8.47
N SER A 651 -0.09 15.50 -7.55
CA SER A 651 0.65 15.97 -6.37
C SER A 651 0.93 14.83 -5.39
N GLY A 652 -0.04 13.96 -5.14
CA GLY A 652 0.06 12.87 -4.17
C GLY A 652 1.10 11.84 -4.59
N PHE A 653 1.15 11.47 -5.87
CA PHE A 653 2.16 10.55 -6.40
C PHE A 653 3.58 11.09 -6.20
N VAL A 654 3.84 12.32 -6.64
CA VAL A 654 5.17 12.92 -6.54
C VAL A 654 5.59 13.11 -5.08
N LEU A 655 4.66 13.58 -4.24
CA LEU A 655 4.92 13.78 -2.81
C LEU A 655 5.16 12.45 -2.07
N ALA A 656 4.44 11.39 -2.43
CA ALA A 656 4.64 10.06 -1.83
C ALA A 656 6.02 9.49 -2.15
N VAL A 657 6.48 9.60 -3.41
CA VAL A 657 7.84 9.19 -3.80
C VAL A 657 8.89 10.00 -3.04
N PHE A 658 8.74 11.32 -3.01
CA PHE A 658 9.63 12.21 -2.28
C PHE A 658 9.76 11.80 -0.82
N MET A 659 8.64 11.65 -0.11
CA MET A 659 8.64 11.35 1.32
C MET A 659 9.21 9.98 1.62
N SER A 660 8.79 8.95 0.89
CA SER A 660 9.26 7.58 1.11
C SER A 660 10.77 7.43 0.85
N ASN A 661 11.28 8.06 -0.20
CA ASN A 661 12.70 7.98 -0.54
C ASN A 661 13.58 8.83 0.39
N SER A 662 13.13 10.03 0.80
CA SER A 662 13.84 10.82 1.81
C SER A 662 13.98 10.04 3.12
N GLY A 663 12.85 9.52 3.63
CA GLY A 663 12.84 8.77 4.88
C GLY A 663 13.71 7.51 4.82
N GLY A 664 13.60 6.73 3.74
CA GLY A 664 14.45 5.53 3.55
C GLY A 664 15.95 5.86 3.42
N ALA A 665 16.28 6.99 2.81
CA ALA A 665 17.67 7.41 2.69
C ALA A 665 18.27 7.87 4.03
N TRP A 666 17.51 8.58 4.88
CA TRP A 666 17.97 8.97 6.22
C TRP A 666 18.20 7.75 7.11
N ASP A 667 17.29 6.78 7.11
CA ASP A 667 17.43 5.54 7.89
C ASP A 667 18.69 4.77 7.46
N ASN A 668 18.87 4.55 6.17
CA ASN A 668 20.05 3.85 5.65
C ASN A 668 21.35 4.66 5.80
N ALA A 669 21.29 5.99 5.87
CA ALA A 669 22.46 6.81 6.22
C ALA A 669 22.87 6.60 7.69
N LYS A 670 21.90 6.45 8.62
CA LYS A 670 22.16 6.06 10.02
C LYS A 670 22.84 4.69 10.07
N LYS A 671 22.28 3.67 9.39
CA LYS A 671 22.85 2.31 9.33
C LYS A 671 24.28 2.32 8.77
N TYR A 672 24.57 3.12 7.73
CA TYR A 672 25.91 3.28 7.18
C TYR A 672 26.93 3.76 8.21
N VAL A 673 26.55 4.73 9.04
CA VAL A 673 27.42 5.21 10.13
C VAL A 673 27.57 4.13 11.20
N GLU A 674 26.51 3.42 11.56
CA GLU A 674 26.51 2.33 12.55
C GLU A 674 27.41 1.15 12.18
N GLU A 675 27.61 0.91 10.88
CA GLU A 675 28.55 -0.10 10.37
C GLU A 675 30.04 0.26 10.57
N GLY A 676 30.32 1.42 11.16
CA GLY A 676 31.67 1.87 11.51
C GLY A 676 32.23 2.99 10.62
N HIS A 677 31.44 3.49 9.67
CA HIS A 677 31.83 4.66 8.88
C HIS A 677 31.70 5.96 9.68
N LEU A 678 32.44 7.00 9.33
CA LEU A 678 32.36 8.35 9.91
C LEU A 678 32.42 8.39 11.46
N GLY A 679 33.18 7.47 12.05
CA GLY A 679 33.37 7.36 13.50
C GLY A 679 32.45 6.33 14.20
N GLY A 680 31.52 5.72 13.51
CA GLY A 680 30.68 4.64 14.01
C GLY A 680 29.65 5.05 15.06
N LYS A 681 29.10 4.07 15.78
CA LYS A 681 28.09 4.27 16.83
C LYS A 681 28.61 5.25 17.92
N ASN A 682 27.72 6.10 18.39
CA ASN A 682 27.96 7.15 19.40
C ASN A 682 28.85 8.33 18.96
N SER A 683 29.28 8.40 17.70
CA SER A 683 29.94 9.58 17.12
C SER A 683 28.96 10.77 16.98
N GLU A 684 29.48 11.99 16.77
CA GLU A 684 28.63 13.16 16.48
C GLU A 684 27.90 12.97 15.13
N ALA A 685 28.53 12.32 14.15
CA ALA A 685 27.89 11.94 12.89
C ALA A 685 26.73 10.96 13.11
N HIS A 686 26.90 9.99 14.01
CA HIS A 686 25.80 9.09 14.38
C HIS A 686 24.61 9.83 14.98
N LYS A 687 24.83 10.73 15.93
CA LYS A 687 23.77 11.55 16.54
C LYS A 687 23.05 12.42 15.49
N ALA A 688 23.79 12.96 14.54
CA ALA A 688 23.22 13.76 13.47
C ALA A 688 22.36 12.90 12.51
N THR A 689 22.80 11.69 12.18
CA THR A 689 22.02 10.76 11.33
C THR A 689 20.80 10.19 12.06
N VAL A 690 20.88 9.93 13.36
CA VAL A 690 19.69 9.57 14.19
C VAL A 690 18.66 10.69 14.16
N THR A 691 19.08 11.97 14.24
CA THR A 691 18.15 13.10 14.11
C THR A 691 17.50 13.13 12.72
N GLY A 692 18.27 12.85 11.67
CA GLY A 692 17.74 12.76 10.30
C GLY A 692 16.72 11.64 10.14
N ASP A 693 17.01 10.47 10.67
CA ASP A 693 16.13 9.31 10.68
C ASP A 693 14.81 9.60 11.43
N THR A 694 14.88 10.16 12.64
CA THR A 694 13.71 10.60 13.41
C THR A 694 12.80 11.57 12.63
N VAL A 695 13.37 12.47 11.80
CA VAL A 695 12.59 13.34 10.89
C VAL A 695 12.02 12.54 9.72
N GLY A 696 12.77 11.56 9.21
CA GLY A 696 12.41 10.73 8.08
C GLY A 696 11.34 9.68 8.38
N ASP A 697 11.24 9.24 9.61
CA ASP A 697 10.29 8.20 10.04
C ASP A 697 8.84 8.52 9.72
N PRO A 698 8.28 9.69 10.09
CA PRO A 698 6.93 10.06 9.67
C PRO A 698 6.77 10.13 8.15
N PHE A 699 7.85 10.45 7.43
CA PHE A 699 7.85 10.51 5.96
C PHE A 699 7.68 9.13 5.34
N LYS A 700 8.54 8.17 5.74
CA LYS A 700 8.60 6.84 5.09
C LYS A 700 7.51 5.87 5.56
N ASP A 701 7.01 6.00 6.80
CA ASP A 701 6.17 4.98 7.43
C ASP A 701 4.75 5.45 7.74
N THR A 702 4.48 6.76 7.76
CA THR A 702 3.14 7.31 8.01
C THR A 702 2.60 8.07 6.81
N SER A 703 3.16 9.24 6.50
CA SER A 703 2.59 10.15 5.51
C SER A 703 2.78 9.68 4.07
N GLY A 704 4.01 9.28 3.69
CA GLY A 704 4.31 8.83 2.33
C GLY A 704 3.44 7.67 1.85
N PRO A 705 3.43 6.52 2.54
CA PRO A 705 2.59 5.40 2.16
C PRO A 705 1.08 5.68 2.23
N SER A 706 0.64 6.55 3.16
CA SER A 706 -0.77 6.89 3.30
C SER A 706 -1.30 7.75 2.15
N LEU A 707 -0.44 8.49 1.44
CA LEU A 707 -0.81 9.22 0.21
C LEU A 707 -1.26 8.28 -0.91
N ASN A 708 -0.64 7.11 -1.01
CA ASN A 708 -1.03 6.06 -1.92
C ASN A 708 -2.51 5.68 -1.74
N ILE A 709 -2.92 5.51 -0.47
CA ILE A 709 -4.31 5.19 -0.13
C ILE A 709 -5.21 6.42 -0.34
N LEU A 710 -4.76 7.62 0.04
CA LEU A 710 -5.51 8.86 -0.12
C LEU A 710 -5.97 9.06 -1.57
N ILE A 711 -5.06 8.91 -2.55
CA ILE A 711 -5.37 9.07 -3.99
C ILE A 711 -6.51 8.13 -4.39
N LYS A 712 -6.42 6.86 -4.03
CA LYS A 712 -7.40 5.84 -4.39
C LYS A 712 -8.71 6.03 -3.63
N LEU A 713 -8.65 6.34 -2.33
CA LEU A 713 -9.85 6.56 -1.52
C LEU A 713 -10.66 7.77 -2.02
N MET A 714 -10.00 8.88 -2.37
CA MET A 714 -10.71 10.03 -2.95
C MET A 714 -11.44 9.64 -4.24
N SER A 715 -10.82 8.83 -5.10
CA SER A 715 -11.44 8.31 -6.32
C SER A 715 -12.61 7.38 -6.01
N MET A 716 -12.43 6.43 -5.10
CA MET A 716 -13.49 5.49 -4.71
C MET A 716 -14.70 6.17 -4.06
N VAL A 717 -14.46 7.15 -3.18
CA VAL A 717 -15.52 7.96 -2.58
C VAL A 717 -16.29 8.71 -3.67
N SER A 718 -15.57 9.32 -4.62
CA SER A 718 -16.17 10.04 -5.75
C SER A 718 -17.01 9.13 -6.63
N ILE A 719 -16.54 7.92 -6.93
CA ILE A 719 -17.27 6.90 -7.69
C ILE A 719 -18.56 6.52 -6.97
N VAL A 720 -18.50 6.21 -5.69
CA VAL A 720 -19.68 5.82 -4.89
C VAL A 720 -20.70 6.98 -4.81
N MET A 721 -20.24 8.22 -4.78
CA MET A 721 -21.11 9.41 -4.70
C MET A 721 -21.50 9.98 -6.06
N ALA A 722 -21.06 9.40 -7.18
CA ALA A 722 -21.24 9.95 -8.52
C ALA A 722 -22.71 10.15 -8.88
N MET A 723 -23.57 9.16 -8.60
CA MET A 723 -25.00 9.23 -8.88
C MET A 723 -25.68 10.37 -8.09
N LEU A 724 -25.33 10.55 -6.81
CA LEU A 724 -25.84 11.67 -6.01
C LEU A 724 -25.33 13.01 -6.56
N THR A 725 -24.07 13.10 -6.97
CA THR A 725 -23.49 14.30 -7.57
C THR A 725 -24.24 14.69 -8.85
N VAL A 726 -24.51 13.73 -9.73
CA VAL A 726 -25.27 13.93 -10.97
C VAL A 726 -26.75 14.29 -10.71
N ALA A 727 -27.34 13.76 -9.64
CA ALA A 727 -28.73 14.05 -9.29
C ALA A 727 -28.92 15.50 -8.80
N ILE A 728 -27.88 16.11 -8.24
CA ILE A 728 -27.91 17.49 -7.73
C ILE A 728 -27.54 18.50 -8.81
N HIS A 729 -26.66 18.14 -9.75
CA HIS A 729 -26.17 18.99 -10.86
C HIS A 729 -26.73 18.52 -12.20
#